data_3a908d329d28e995abd76d697d88f00f
#
_entry.id   3a908d329d28e995abd76d697d88f00f
#
_cell.length_a   1.000
_cell.length_b   1.000
_cell.length_c   1.000
_cell.angle_alpha   90.00
_cell.angle_beta   90.00
_cell.angle_gamma   90.00
#
_symmetry.space_group_name_H-M   'P 1'
#
loop_
_entity.id
_entity.type
_entity.pdbx_description
1 polymer ?
#
loop_
_entity_poly.entity_id
_entity_poly.type
_entity_poly.pdbx_seq_one_letter_code
_entity_poly.pdbx_strand_id
1 'polypeptide(L)'
;MSTMDCSTNTNARKINVIYVRFLSKERRSVKLLNYRFTRDMTQSREVLAMMDTHTTTFGRKRGCTVSPCGAFLFGAAFLVSLVVTGLLVYHLAPCLEDKLVKSCNNFGNSVFEGRGLFNKDTYGKKKLDVRLPSSVVPDSYELGLIPFIQVGNFTFHGEVRILVNVTEDARNVTLHAADMHIDESFTNIREYSNASVKADRIIKITEQRNDTERQFYVIRTSDTLKSGRQYMVHLKFVGHLNDNLQGFYRSSYTVGSQTRWIAASQFQPTDARRAFPCFDEPALKATFKISIARPKNMTSISNMRRIGEPMPVPGLPTYVWDHYERSVPMSTYLVAFIVSDFEMLKSEFGHFRVWARSDAIEQARYTLDIGPRILEYYEDYFKIKFPLPKMDTVALPDFSAGAMENWGLITCRETAMLYQEGVSTSSNQQRVATVISHELAHQWFGNLVTPSWWSDLWLNEGFASYMEYIGVNAVEPTWKVLEQFVVHDLHNVFGLDALESSHQISIEVEHPDEISEIFDRISYEKAASIIRMMDHFLTNEVFKQGLTNYLNGKAYKSAEQNDLWDALTKQAHNDKVLDPKITVKQIMDTWTLQTGFPVITVIRDYNTGSVTLTQERFMLRNGTTVTTSSVEPLWWVPVTYTTESQLDFNATQPSQWMKAEKSITLSNLNWVPSEWVIFNIQETGYYRVNYDRKNWQLIIKQLNKESFRNISTINRAQLIDDALNLARAGRLDYAIALDVTSYLAHETEYLPWKAAFTAMHYLDSMLIKMPSYDKFRVYVLKLLDNVYKQVGFKDSPRDPQLTVFTRIDVLTWACNFGHEDCVQNAVRQFYNWRNTPSPDKNNPISPNLKMVVYCTAIRFGGQIEWDFAWQRYLETNVGSEKDLLLHALGCTRETWLLSRYLDWMITENSGIRKQDAGRVLNSIASNPIGQPLAFNFLRNKWDRLRKYFGTSLLIMNNIVKSATRGINTKYDLKDLLEFTNEHIGEFGSATRSMQQSIEQAEANIRWVEANRVTIQDWLKRNTA
;
A
#
# COMPACT_ATOMS: atom_id res chain seq x y z
N MET A 1 -29.49 29.43 8.74
CA MET A 1 -29.74 29.24 7.30
C MET A 1 -29.19 27.92 6.78
N SER A 2 -28.84 27.02 7.64
CA SER A 2 -28.31 25.68 7.32
C SER A 2 -29.31 24.54 7.59
N THR A 3 -30.61 24.83 7.61
CA THR A 3 -31.61 23.86 8.01
C THR A 3 -32.69 23.60 6.95
N MET A 4 -32.40 23.76 5.67
CA MET A 4 -33.42 23.59 4.61
C MET A 4 -33.17 22.47 3.60
N ASP A 5 -32.29 21.51 3.89
CA ASP A 5 -31.99 20.42 2.95
C ASP A 5 -32.47 19.03 3.38
N CYS A 6 -33.55 18.97 4.17
CA CYS A 6 -34.14 17.67 4.48
C CYS A 6 -35.67 17.70 4.27
N SER A 7 -36.14 17.68 3.02
CA SER A 7 -37.55 17.36 2.74
C SER A 7 -37.65 16.53 1.46
N THR A 8 -38.13 15.31 1.59
CA THR A 8 -38.43 14.34 0.54
C THR A 8 -39.79 14.54 -0.10
N ASN A 9 -40.25 15.77 -0.31
CA ASN A 9 -41.56 16.02 -0.95
C ASN A 9 -41.37 16.81 -2.26
N THR A 10 -41.73 16.20 -3.35
CA THR A 10 -41.51 16.72 -4.74
C THR A 10 -42.18 18.09 -4.97
N ASN A 11 -43.28 18.41 -4.24
CA ASN A 11 -43.93 19.70 -4.35
C ASN A 11 -43.18 20.80 -3.59
N ALA A 12 -42.51 20.48 -2.48
CA ALA A 12 -41.68 21.42 -1.75
C ALA A 12 -40.39 21.79 -2.53
N ARG A 13 -39.87 20.85 -3.32
CA ARG A 13 -38.70 21.11 -4.18
C ARG A 13 -38.97 22.15 -5.29
N LYS A 14 -40.15 22.17 -5.89
CA LYS A 14 -40.49 23.17 -6.93
C LYS A 14 -40.58 24.60 -6.35
N ILE A 15 -41.15 24.76 -5.17
CA ILE A 15 -41.25 26.06 -4.48
C ILE A 15 -39.85 26.51 -4.01
N ASN A 16 -39.07 25.59 -3.45
CA ASN A 16 -37.69 25.90 -3.02
C ASN A 16 -36.74 26.27 -4.17
N VAL A 17 -36.90 25.64 -5.33
CA VAL A 17 -36.09 25.97 -6.52
C VAL A 17 -36.40 27.37 -7.06
N ILE A 18 -37.65 27.78 -7.01
CA ILE A 18 -38.06 29.15 -7.44
C ILE A 18 -37.52 30.19 -6.45
N TYR A 19 -37.61 29.93 -5.13
CA TYR A 19 -37.09 30.83 -4.11
C TYR A 19 -35.56 30.94 -4.10
N VAL A 20 -34.85 29.81 -4.28
CA VAL A 20 -33.39 29.77 -4.37
C VAL A 20 -32.90 30.47 -5.66
N ARG A 21 -33.59 30.32 -6.79
CA ARG A 21 -33.26 31.06 -8.02
C ARG A 21 -33.49 32.57 -7.88
N PHE A 22 -34.51 32.99 -7.16
CA PHE A 22 -34.77 34.41 -6.96
C PHE A 22 -33.68 35.04 -6.03
N LEU A 23 -33.33 34.40 -4.94
CA LEU A 23 -32.26 34.84 -4.05
C LEU A 23 -30.87 34.78 -4.69
N SER A 24 -30.62 33.77 -5.54
CA SER A 24 -29.35 33.68 -6.28
C SER A 24 -29.21 34.79 -7.33
N LYS A 25 -30.30 35.24 -7.94
CA LYS A 25 -30.29 36.37 -8.90
C LYS A 25 -30.05 37.71 -8.19
N GLU A 26 -30.67 37.94 -7.04
CA GLU A 26 -30.40 39.15 -6.24
C GLU A 26 -28.97 39.13 -5.65
N ARG A 27 -28.47 38.00 -5.17
CA ARG A 27 -27.08 37.92 -4.70
C ARG A 27 -26.05 38.13 -5.78
N ARG A 28 -26.32 37.73 -7.01
CA ARG A 28 -25.42 38.06 -8.15
C ARG A 28 -25.44 39.55 -8.48
N SER A 29 -26.57 40.21 -8.41
CA SER A 29 -26.66 41.64 -8.62
C SER A 29 -25.96 42.43 -7.51
N VAL A 30 -26.12 42.03 -6.25
CA VAL A 30 -25.43 42.63 -5.10
C VAL A 30 -23.92 42.36 -5.12
N LYS A 31 -23.44 41.18 -5.56
CA LYS A 31 -22.03 40.92 -5.73
C LYS A 31 -21.39 41.70 -6.88
N LEU A 32 -22.11 41.92 -7.97
CA LEU A 32 -21.64 42.76 -9.07
C LEU A 32 -21.56 44.23 -8.69
N LEU A 33 -22.50 44.73 -7.91
CA LEU A 33 -22.43 46.06 -7.35
C LEU A 33 -21.27 46.24 -6.37
N ASN A 34 -21.07 45.28 -5.44
CA ASN A 34 -19.95 45.31 -4.50
C ASN A 34 -18.59 45.16 -5.18
N TYR A 35 -18.48 44.36 -6.28
CA TYR A 35 -17.25 44.22 -7.02
C TYR A 35 -16.89 45.49 -7.84
N ARG A 36 -17.86 46.24 -8.34
CA ARG A 36 -17.62 47.56 -8.95
C ARG A 36 -17.26 48.61 -7.88
N PHE A 37 -17.91 48.60 -6.72
CA PHE A 37 -17.63 49.57 -5.65
C PHE A 37 -16.23 49.42 -5.03
N THR A 38 -15.67 48.19 -4.96
CA THR A 38 -14.30 47.94 -4.41
C THR A 38 -13.19 48.31 -5.41
N ARG A 39 -13.46 48.36 -6.72
CA ARG A 39 -12.46 48.70 -7.73
C ARG A 39 -12.32 50.21 -7.96
N ASP A 40 -13.37 50.97 -7.69
CA ASP A 40 -13.43 52.40 -7.96
C ASP A 40 -13.14 53.30 -6.74
N MET A 41 -12.82 52.72 -5.56
CA MET A 41 -12.54 53.50 -4.34
C MET A 41 -11.13 54.14 -4.31
N THR A 42 -10.32 53.95 -5.33
CA THR A 42 -9.00 54.61 -5.43
C THR A 42 -8.95 55.81 -6.42
N GLN A 43 -10.04 56.08 -7.15
CA GLN A 43 -10.04 57.19 -8.14
C GLN A 43 -11.18 58.19 -7.97
N SER A 44 -11.92 58.23 -6.90
CA SER A 44 -13.18 58.93 -6.89
C SER A 44 -13.33 59.95 -5.79
N ARG A 45 -12.50 61.01 -5.85
CA ARG A 45 -12.88 62.31 -5.29
C ARG A 45 -13.37 63.32 -6.35
N GLU A 46 -13.23 63.01 -7.65
CA GLU A 46 -13.64 63.93 -8.74
C GLU A 46 -15.00 63.58 -9.39
N VAL A 47 -15.59 62.43 -9.16
CA VAL A 47 -16.86 62.01 -9.79
C VAL A 47 -18.09 62.40 -8.96
N LEU A 48 -17.98 62.77 -7.70
CA LEU A 48 -19.10 63.20 -6.86
C LEU A 48 -19.52 64.65 -7.09
N ALA A 49 -18.76 65.45 -7.86
CA ALA A 49 -19.10 66.85 -8.17
C ALA A 49 -19.86 67.05 -9.49
N MET A 50 -20.16 65.99 -10.26
CA MET A 50 -20.87 66.06 -11.57
C MET A 50 -22.27 65.45 -11.60
N MET A 51 -22.85 65.08 -10.48
CA MET A 51 -24.19 64.46 -10.47
C MET A 51 -25.33 65.37 -9.98
N ASP A 52 -25.15 66.67 -9.85
CA ASP A 52 -26.14 67.55 -9.30
C ASP A 52 -26.84 68.49 -10.32
N THR A 53 -26.78 68.20 -11.58
CA THR A 53 -27.59 69.01 -12.56
C THR A 53 -27.96 68.12 -13.76
N HIS A 54 -29.10 67.45 -13.69
CA HIS A 54 -30.02 67.21 -14.82
C HIS A 54 -31.32 66.55 -14.33
N THR A 55 -32.33 67.40 -14.11
CA THR A 55 -33.75 67.07 -14.03
C THR A 55 -34.27 66.73 -15.41
N THR A 56 -34.59 65.47 -15.67
CA THR A 56 -35.37 65.07 -16.85
C THR A 56 -36.73 64.54 -16.39
N THR A 57 -37.74 65.29 -16.79
CA THR A 57 -39.16 64.98 -16.67
C THR A 57 -39.52 63.71 -17.42
N PHE A 58 -40.03 62.74 -16.71
CA PHE A 58 -40.72 61.56 -17.33
C PHE A 58 -42.21 61.70 -17.28
N GLY A 59 -42.82 61.54 -18.43
CA GLY A 59 -44.28 61.63 -18.63
C GLY A 59 -45.04 60.55 -17.90
N ARG A 60 -46.18 60.95 -17.35
CA ARG A 60 -47.19 60.13 -16.64
C ARG A 60 -47.70 59.00 -17.55
N LYS A 61 -47.41 57.73 -17.19
CA LYS A 61 -48.31 56.63 -17.57
C LYS A 61 -49.23 56.30 -16.39
N ARG A 62 -50.53 56.15 -16.74
CA ARG A 62 -51.63 55.92 -15.81
C ARG A 62 -51.34 54.76 -14.88
N GLY A 63 -51.21 55.01 -13.60
CA GLY A 63 -51.21 54.01 -12.53
C GLY A 63 -52.66 53.71 -12.10
N CYS A 64 -52.96 52.49 -11.84
CA CYS A 64 -54.22 52.06 -11.21
C CYS A 64 -54.29 52.65 -9.79
N THR A 65 -55.24 53.50 -9.51
CA THR A 65 -55.53 54.01 -8.16
C THR A 65 -56.40 52.96 -7.44
N VAL A 66 -55.79 52.29 -6.44
CA VAL A 66 -56.57 51.45 -5.49
C VAL A 66 -57.26 52.38 -4.50
N SER A 67 -58.55 52.22 -4.31
CA SER A 67 -59.30 53.00 -3.36
C SER A 67 -58.81 52.74 -1.94
N PRO A 68 -58.88 53.68 -0.98
CA PRO A 68 -58.50 53.52 0.41
C PRO A 68 -59.11 52.28 1.06
N CYS A 69 -60.30 51.90 0.71
CA CYS A 69 -61.01 50.68 1.15
C CYS A 69 -60.36 49.40 0.59
N GLY A 70 -59.85 49.41 -0.69
CA GLY A 70 -59.16 48.29 -1.29
C GLY A 70 -57.81 48.01 -0.69
N ALA A 71 -57.07 49.08 -0.33
CA ALA A 71 -55.78 48.96 0.33
C ALA A 71 -55.93 48.41 1.78
N PHE A 72 -56.98 48.80 2.46
CA PHE A 72 -57.28 48.30 3.81
C PHE A 72 -57.67 46.82 3.79
N LEU A 73 -58.49 46.40 2.81
CA LEU A 73 -58.89 44.99 2.63
C LEU A 73 -57.68 44.11 2.26
N PHE A 74 -56.74 44.60 1.41
CA PHE A 74 -55.52 43.86 1.12
C PHE A 74 -54.58 43.75 2.33
N GLY A 75 -54.47 44.82 3.09
CA GLY A 75 -53.66 44.84 4.33
C GLY A 75 -54.26 43.91 5.40
N ALA A 76 -55.60 43.90 5.55
CA ALA A 76 -56.28 43.00 6.48
C ALA A 76 -56.16 41.52 6.04
N ALA A 77 -56.33 41.21 4.74
CA ALA A 77 -56.13 39.87 4.21
C ALA A 77 -54.71 39.36 4.40
N PHE A 78 -53.73 40.24 4.25
CA PHE A 78 -52.32 39.92 4.49
C PHE A 78 -52.02 39.63 5.96
N LEU A 79 -52.59 40.45 6.86
CA LEU A 79 -52.48 40.24 8.30
C LEU A 79 -53.18 38.92 8.76
N VAL A 80 -54.33 38.61 8.22
CA VAL A 80 -55.05 37.35 8.48
C VAL A 80 -54.22 36.19 7.95
N SER A 81 -53.65 36.31 6.77
CA SER A 81 -52.76 35.28 6.21
C SER A 81 -51.51 35.03 7.07
N LEU A 82 -50.89 36.10 7.60
CA LEU A 82 -49.75 35.96 8.53
C LEU A 82 -50.15 35.32 9.84
N VAL A 83 -51.33 35.66 10.41
CA VAL A 83 -51.83 35.04 11.65
C VAL A 83 -52.19 33.56 11.43
N VAL A 84 -52.83 33.23 10.32
CA VAL A 84 -53.18 31.83 9.96
C VAL A 84 -51.87 31.03 9.70
N THR A 85 -50.88 31.61 9.03
CA THR A 85 -49.61 30.96 8.85
C THR A 85 -48.85 30.79 10.16
N GLY A 86 -48.89 31.79 11.05
CA GLY A 86 -48.31 31.71 12.38
C GLY A 86 -48.99 30.64 13.26
N LEU A 87 -50.32 30.54 13.22
CA LEU A 87 -51.08 29.51 13.95
C LEU A 87 -50.84 28.11 13.36
N LEU A 88 -50.74 27.97 12.06
CA LEU A 88 -50.36 26.71 11.40
C LEU A 88 -48.96 26.28 11.78
N VAL A 89 -48.02 27.18 11.77
CA VAL A 89 -46.64 26.92 12.21
C VAL A 89 -46.60 26.56 13.68
N TYR A 90 -47.37 27.29 14.53
CA TYR A 90 -47.45 27.03 15.97
C TYR A 90 -48.07 25.66 16.30
N HIS A 91 -49.10 25.23 15.58
CA HIS A 91 -49.75 23.93 15.81
C HIS A 91 -49.06 22.74 15.14
N LEU A 92 -48.27 22.97 14.08
CA LEU A 92 -47.52 21.90 13.39
C LEU A 92 -46.05 21.78 13.88
N ALA A 93 -45.50 22.81 14.50
CA ALA A 93 -44.11 22.81 15.01
C ALA A 93 -43.87 21.79 16.13
N PRO A 94 -44.78 21.53 17.09
CA PRO A 94 -44.55 20.51 18.12
C PRO A 94 -44.36 19.10 17.57
N CYS A 95 -44.99 18.78 16.43
CA CYS A 95 -44.79 17.47 15.77
C CYS A 95 -43.50 17.35 14.94
N LEU A 96 -42.89 18.48 14.60
CA LEU A 96 -41.57 18.50 13.88
C LEU A 96 -40.41 18.62 14.85
N GLU A 97 -40.51 19.37 15.96
CA GLU A 97 -39.45 19.50 16.93
C GLU A 97 -39.06 18.19 17.61
N ASP A 98 -40.04 17.35 17.98
CA ASP A 98 -39.75 16.05 18.61
C ASP A 98 -39.10 15.03 17.67
N LYS A 99 -39.27 15.14 16.37
CA LYS A 99 -38.57 14.31 15.38
C LYS A 99 -37.23 14.93 14.96
N LEU A 100 -37.11 16.24 14.87
CA LEU A 100 -35.88 16.93 14.54
C LEU A 100 -34.88 16.95 15.70
N VAL A 101 -35.34 17.17 16.94
CA VAL A 101 -34.49 17.15 18.14
C VAL A 101 -33.98 15.75 18.43
N LYS A 102 -34.81 14.69 18.24
CA LYS A 102 -34.30 13.30 18.30
C LYS A 102 -33.36 12.94 17.16
N SER A 103 -33.54 13.50 15.97
CA SER A 103 -32.65 13.31 14.86
C SER A 103 -31.33 14.11 15.03
N CYS A 104 -31.41 15.37 15.52
CA CYS A 104 -30.23 16.20 15.77
C CYS A 104 -29.43 15.75 17.01
N ASN A 105 -30.07 15.24 18.06
CA ASN A 105 -29.38 14.69 19.22
C ASN A 105 -28.74 13.32 18.91
N ASN A 106 -29.30 12.51 18.03
CA ASN A 106 -28.65 11.33 17.49
C ASN A 106 -27.50 11.71 16.52
N PHE A 107 -27.58 12.80 15.74
CA PHE A 107 -26.51 13.30 14.88
C PHE A 107 -25.37 13.94 15.68
N GLY A 108 -25.65 14.63 16.78
CA GLY A 108 -24.62 15.29 17.61
C GLY A 108 -23.71 14.31 18.35
N ASN A 109 -24.21 13.13 18.73
CA ASN A 109 -23.43 12.08 19.38
C ASN A 109 -22.90 11.02 18.39
N SER A 110 -23.51 10.85 17.20
CA SER A 110 -23.09 9.88 16.20
C SER A 110 -21.99 10.39 15.25
N VAL A 111 -21.72 11.69 15.19
CA VAL A 111 -20.61 12.28 14.42
C VAL A 111 -19.23 11.86 14.99
N PHE A 112 -19.21 11.32 16.21
CA PHE A 112 -18.01 10.73 16.81
C PHE A 112 -17.98 9.19 16.81
N GLU A 113 -19.01 8.52 16.29
CA GLU A 113 -19.05 7.06 16.17
C GLU A 113 -19.24 6.65 14.71
N GLY A 114 -18.18 6.71 13.91
CA GLY A 114 -18.11 6.03 12.60
C GLY A 114 -18.24 4.49 12.68
N ARG A 115 -18.56 3.96 13.86
CA ARG A 115 -18.64 2.52 14.18
C ARG A 115 -19.78 1.76 13.50
N GLY A 116 -20.76 2.46 12.93
CA GLY A 116 -21.92 1.82 12.29
C GLY A 116 -21.81 1.62 10.78
N LEU A 117 -20.88 2.30 10.12
CA LEU A 117 -20.82 2.34 8.67
C LEU A 117 -20.36 1.02 8.00
N PHE A 118 -19.57 0.24 8.71
CA PHE A 118 -19.00 -1.01 8.21
C PHE A 118 -19.31 -2.20 9.13
N ASN A 119 -20.44 -2.18 9.83
CA ASN A 119 -20.82 -3.33 10.67
C ASN A 119 -21.04 -4.56 9.76
N LYS A 120 -20.49 -5.73 10.11
CA LYS A 120 -20.63 -6.99 9.36
C LYS A 120 -22.10 -7.33 9.05
N ASP A 121 -23.03 -6.87 9.88
CA ASP A 121 -24.46 -7.06 9.70
C ASP A 121 -25.13 -6.12 8.67
N THR A 122 -24.44 -5.05 8.23
CA THR A 122 -24.94 -4.13 7.18
C THR A 122 -24.73 -4.69 5.77
N TYR A 123 -23.82 -5.64 5.61
CA TYR A 123 -23.69 -6.45 4.41
C TYR A 123 -24.63 -7.66 4.47
N GLY A 124 -25.90 -7.45 4.42
CA GLY A 124 -26.94 -8.50 4.34
C GLY A 124 -26.82 -9.41 3.10
N LYS A 125 -25.64 -9.54 2.49
CA LYS A 125 -25.30 -10.58 1.53
C LYS A 125 -25.06 -11.87 2.31
N LYS A 126 -25.88 -12.88 2.04
CA LYS A 126 -25.66 -14.26 2.43
C LYS A 126 -24.20 -14.61 2.15
N LYS A 127 -23.45 -15.08 3.17
CA LYS A 127 -22.06 -15.50 3.01
C LYS A 127 -22.00 -16.51 1.86
N LEU A 128 -21.32 -16.16 0.78
CA LEU A 128 -21.26 -16.94 -0.44
C LEU A 128 -20.10 -17.91 -0.30
N ASP A 129 -20.36 -19.21 -0.39
CA ASP A 129 -19.32 -20.22 -0.43
C ASP A 129 -18.65 -20.17 -1.82
N VAL A 130 -17.43 -19.69 -1.85
CA VAL A 130 -16.60 -19.49 -3.06
C VAL A 130 -15.50 -20.56 -3.21
N ARG A 131 -15.45 -21.56 -2.29
CA ARG A 131 -14.49 -22.65 -2.33
C ARG A 131 -14.96 -23.75 -3.28
N LEU A 132 -14.03 -24.36 -4.00
CA LEU A 132 -14.31 -25.49 -4.87
C LEU A 132 -14.65 -26.74 -4.05
N PRO A 133 -15.57 -27.59 -4.53
CA PRO A 133 -15.80 -28.91 -3.94
C PRO A 133 -14.54 -29.80 -3.96
N SER A 134 -14.25 -30.48 -2.89
CA SER A 134 -13.10 -31.36 -2.74
C SER A 134 -13.23 -32.71 -3.47
N SER A 135 -14.41 -33.05 -3.98
CA SER A 135 -14.72 -34.34 -4.61
C SER A 135 -13.99 -34.59 -5.94
N VAL A 136 -13.54 -33.53 -6.62
CA VAL A 136 -12.79 -33.62 -7.88
C VAL A 136 -11.60 -32.69 -7.79
N VAL A 137 -10.39 -33.22 -7.95
CA VAL A 137 -9.14 -32.45 -7.84
C VAL A 137 -8.27 -32.62 -9.08
N PRO A 138 -7.49 -31.59 -9.48
CA PRO A 138 -6.64 -31.71 -10.66
C PRO A 138 -5.40 -32.54 -10.40
N ASP A 139 -4.90 -33.21 -11.46
CA ASP A 139 -3.63 -33.94 -11.51
C ASP A 139 -2.66 -33.26 -12.49
N SER A 140 -3.15 -32.95 -13.68
CA SER A 140 -2.33 -32.29 -14.69
C SER A 140 -3.15 -31.51 -15.71
N TYR A 141 -2.50 -30.47 -16.27
CA TYR A 141 -3.04 -29.64 -17.33
C TYR A 141 -2.21 -29.75 -18.60
N GLU A 142 -2.88 -29.81 -19.75
CA GLU A 142 -2.31 -29.48 -21.07
C GLU A 142 -3.01 -28.23 -21.60
N LEU A 143 -2.28 -27.11 -21.62
CA LEU A 143 -2.80 -25.80 -21.98
C LEU A 143 -2.20 -25.33 -23.30
N GLY A 144 -3.04 -25.04 -24.28
CA GLY A 144 -2.66 -24.41 -25.54
C GLY A 144 -3.30 -23.02 -25.69
N LEU A 145 -2.53 -21.98 -25.98
CA LEU A 145 -3.00 -20.61 -26.12
C LEU A 145 -2.55 -19.97 -27.43
N ILE A 146 -3.42 -19.25 -28.09
CA ILE A 146 -3.15 -18.46 -29.31
C ILE A 146 -3.56 -17.01 -29.05
N PRO A 147 -2.68 -16.15 -28.52
CA PRO A 147 -2.97 -14.72 -28.36
C PRO A 147 -2.84 -13.96 -29.69
N PHE A 148 -3.79 -13.10 -29.98
CA PHE A 148 -3.76 -12.15 -31.09
C PHE A 148 -3.36 -10.78 -30.55
N ILE A 149 -2.14 -10.33 -30.92
CA ILE A 149 -1.50 -9.14 -30.37
C ILE A 149 -1.37 -8.10 -31.48
N GLN A 150 -2.50 -7.57 -31.92
CA GLN A 150 -2.52 -6.55 -32.98
C GLN A 150 -3.67 -5.57 -32.78
N VAL A 151 -3.48 -4.33 -33.21
CA VAL A 151 -4.53 -3.31 -33.16
C VAL A 151 -5.78 -3.81 -33.91
N GLY A 152 -6.93 -3.74 -33.24
CA GLY A 152 -8.20 -4.25 -33.75
C GLY A 152 -8.50 -5.71 -33.38
N ASN A 153 -7.52 -6.48 -32.92
CA ASN A 153 -7.75 -7.82 -32.39
C ASN A 153 -6.82 -8.08 -31.17
N PHE A 154 -7.39 -7.97 -29.97
CA PHE A 154 -6.76 -8.31 -28.69
C PHE A 154 -7.53 -9.39 -27.98
N THR A 155 -7.71 -10.54 -28.66
CA THR A 155 -8.32 -11.74 -28.11
C THR A 155 -7.28 -12.85 -27.97
N PHE A 156 -7.64 -13.89 -27.24
CA PHE A 156 -6.89 -15.14 -27.27
C PHE A 156 -7.84 -16.32 -27.33
N HIS A 157 -7.42 -17.36 -28.07
CA HIS A 157 -8.11 -18.64 -28.14
C HIS A 157 -7.33 -19.64 -27.29
N GLY A 158 -8.05 -20.44 -26.53
CA GLY A 158 -7.45 -21.44 -25.67
C GLY A 158 -8.10 -22.83 -25.78
N GLU A 159 -7.28 -23.83 -25.56
CA GLU A 159 -7.71 -25.22 -25.38
C GLU A 159 -7.02 -25.76 -24.12
N VAL A 160 -7.81 -26.35 -23.22
CA VAL A 160 -7.28 -26.96 -21.98
C VAL A 160 -7.82 -28.37 -21.84
N ARG A 161 -6.92 -29.30 -21.53
CA ARG A 161 -7.21 -30.67 -21.08
C ARG A 161 -6.75 -30.80 -19.66
N ILE A 162 -7.68 -31.17 -18.78
CA ILE A 162 -7.41 -31.29 -17.35
C ILE A 162 -7.64 -32.74 -16.96
N LEU A 163 -6.60 -33.46 -16.56
CA LEU A 163 -6.73 -34.76 -15.93
C LEU A 163 -7.12 -34.54 -14.48
N VAL A 164 -8.22 -35.10 -14.06
CA VAL A 164 -8.75 -34.95 -12.70
C VAL A 164 -8.84 -36.29 -11.99
N ASN A 165 -8.57 -36.28 -10.67
CA ASN A 165 -8.79 -37.40 -9.76
C ASN A 165 -10.12 -37.16 -9.05
N VAL A 166 -10.97 -38.16 -8.99
CA VAL A 166 -12.21 -38.15 -8.22
C VAL A 166 -11.95 -38.77 -6.84
N THR A 167 -12.04 -37.97 -5.80
CA THR A 167 -11.80 -38.37 -4.41
C THR A 167 -13.06 -38.94 -3.77
N GLU A 168 -14.24 -38.45 -4.17
CA GLU A 168 -15.56 -38.84 -3.73
C GLU A 168 -16.50 -38.92 -4.94
N ASP A 169 -17.49 -39.84 -4.92
CA ASP A 169 -18.47 -39.96 -5.99
C ASP A 169 -19.15 -38.62 -6.29
N ALA A 170 -19.04 -38.15 -7.52
CA ALA A 170 -19.53 -36.81 -7.93
C ALA A 170 -20.41 -36.92 -9.19
N ARG A 171 -21.33 -35.98 -9.37
CA ARG A 171 -22.14 -35.81 -10.60
C ARG A 171 -21.89 -34.46 -11.29
N ASN A 172 -20.87 -33.75 -10.88
CA ASN A 172 -20.43 -32.51 -11.50
C ASN A 172 -18.92 -32.38 -11.42
N VAL A 173 -18.37 -31.59 -12.33
CA VAL A 173 -17.03 -31.00 -12.23
C VAL A 173 -17.24 -29.49 -12.12
N THR A 174 -16.71 -28.90 -11.09
CA THR A 174 -16.78 -27.44 -10.86
C THR A 174 -15.39 -26.85 -11.03
N LEU A 175 -15.26 -25.88 -11.91
CA LEU A 175 -14.04 -25.16 -12.21
C LEU A 175 -14.24 -23.66 -11.93
N HIS A 176 -13.17 -22.91 -11.74
CA HIS A 176 -13.20 -21.46 -11.85
C HIS A 176 -13.05 -21.03 -13.31
N ALA A 177 -13.85 -20.06 -13.74
CA ALA A 177 -13.73 -19.37 -15.02
C ALA A 177 -14.35 -17.97 -14.95
N ALA A 178 -13.64 -16.96 -15.44
CA ALA A 178 -14.11 -15.58 -15.45
C ALA A 178 -13.66 -14.86 -16.75
N ASP A 179 -14.45 -13.92 -17.21
CA ASP A 179 -14.14 -13.03 -18.34
C ASP A 179 -13.80 -13.76 -19.66
N MET A 180 -14.33 -14.95 -19.86
CA MET A 180 -14.13 -15.76 -21.06
C MET A 180 -15.41 -16.44 -21.52
N HIS A 181 -15.46 -16.78 -22.80
CA HIS A 181 -16.52 -17.60 -23.40
C HIS A 181 -16.00 -19.02 -23.60
N ILE A 182 -16.67 -20.00 -22.96
CA ILE A 182 -16.38 -21.43 -23.13
C ILE A 182 -17.29 -22.00 -24.20
N ASP A 183 -16.72 -22.78 -25.13
CA ASP A 183 -17.48 -23.49 -26.19
C ASP A 183 -18.13 -24.72 -25.58
N GLU A 184 -19.40 -24.60 -25.22
CA GLU A 184 -20.19 -25.68 -24.62
C GLU A 184 -20.31 -26.90 -25.55
N SER A 185 -20.33 -26.68 -26.87
CA SER A 185 -20.48 -27.74 -27.86
C SER A 185 -19.23 -28.60 -27.99
N PHE A 186 -18.08 -28.05 -27.67
CA PHE A 186 -16.79 -28.75 -27.68
C PHE A 186 -16.46 -29.44 -26.35
N THR A 187 -17.05 -28.95 -25.25
CA THR A 187 -16.78 -29.47 -23.91
C THR A 187 -17.09 -30.97 -23.81
N ASN A 188 -16.12 -31.78 -23.37
CA ASN A 188 -16.31 -33.17 -23.14
C ASN A 188 -15.56 -33.70 -21.94
N ILE A 189 -16.08 -34.75 -21.33
CA ILE A 189 -15.46 -35.50 -20.22
C ILE A 189 -15.29 -36.96 -20.66
N ARG A 190 -14.10 -37.54 -20.47
CA ARG A 190 -13.78 -38.90 -20.81
C ARG A 190 -13.17 -39.63 -19.61
N GLU A 191 -13.57 -40.88 -19.37
CA GLU A 191 -12.91 -41.71 -18.38
C GLU A 191 -11.50 -42.03 -18.88
N TYR A 192 -10.47 -41.70 -18.10
CA TYR A 192 -9.07 -41.91 -18.47
C TYR A 192 -8.58 -43.29 -17.98
N SER A 193 -7.98 -44.07 -18.88
CA SER A 193 -7.40 -45.38 -18.56
C SER A 193 -5.99 -45.47 -19.13
N ASN A 194 -5.02 -45.78 -18.29
CA ASN A 194 -3.64 -46.04 -18.70
C ASN A 194 -3.48 -47.33 -19.54
N ALA A 195 -4.52 -48.12 -19.67
CA ALA A 195 -4.47 -49.38 -20.45
C ALA A 195 -4.74 -49.06 -21.93
N SER A 196 -3.75 -49.27 -22.76
CA SER A 196 -3.67 -48.98 -24.20
C SER A 196 -4.70 -49.71 -25.09
N VAL A 197 -5.77 -50.29 -24.57
CA VAL A 197 -6.68 -51.19 -25.31
C VAL A 197 -8.16 -50.84 -25.12
N LYS A 198 -8.58 -49.97 -24.23
CA LYS A 198 -9.99 -49.56 -24.11
C LYS A 198 -10.18 -48.14 -24.62
N ALA A 199 -11.10 -47.95 -25.56
CA ALA A 199 -11.55 -46.61 -25.97
C ALA A 199 -12.06 -45.86 -24.73
N ASP A 200 -11.57 -44.65 -24.52
CA ASP A 200 -11.98 -43.77 -23.40
C ASP A 200 -13.51 -43.59 -23.43
N ARG A 201 -14.19 -44.01 -22.36
CA ARG A 201 -15.64 -43.88 -22.26
C ARG A 201 -15.98 -42.39 -22.17
N ILE A 202 -16.75 -41.88 -23.11
CA ILE A 202 -17.29 -40.53 -23.06
C ILE A 202 -18.42 -40.48 -22.02
N ILE A 203 -18.33 -39.52 -21.08
CA ILE A 203 -19.36 -39.26 -20.09
C ILE A 203 -20.31 -38.22 -20.66
N LYS A 204 -21.62 -38.53 -20.65
CA LYS A 204 -22.63 -37.59 -21.15
C LYS A 204 -22.79 -36.40 -20.21
N ILE A 205 -22.63 -35.21 -20.75
CA ILE A 205 -22.91 -33.92 -20.07
C ILE A 205 -24.41 -33.65 -20.18
N THR A 206 -25.03 -33.26 -19.08
CA THR A 206 -26.46 -32.94 -19.00
C THR A 206 -26.73 -31.46 -18.90
N GLU A 207 -25.81 -30.71 -18.29
CA GLU A 207 -25.92 -29.24 -18.09
C GLU A 207 -24.54 -28.63 -18.01
N GLN A 208 -24.39 -27.43 -18.54
CA GLN A 208 -23.24 -26.56 -18.33
C GLN A 208 -23.76 -25.22 -17.87
N ARG A 209 -23.22 -24.68 -16.76
CA ARG A 209 -23.70 -23.45 -16.14
C ARG A 209 -22.55 -22.57 -15.71
N ASN A 210 -22.60 -21.31 -16.08
CA ASN A 210 -21.74 -20.27 -15.55
C ASN A 210 -22.41 -19.62 -14.32
N ASP A 211 -21.71 -19.65 -13.18
CA ASP A 211 -22.09 -18.95 -11.94
C ASP A 211 -21.16 -17.74 -11.79
N THR A 212 -21.60 -16.61 -12.31
CA THR A 212 -20.77 -15.39 -12.34
C THR A 212 -20.48 -14.79 -10.97
N GLU A 213 -21.34 -15.04 -9.98
CA GLU A 213 -21.17 -14.54 -8.62
C GLU A 213 -20.03 -15.26 -7.88
N ARG A 214 -19.87 -16.60 -8.10
CA ARG A 214 -18.76 -17.40 -7.58
C ARG A 214 -17.59 -17.52 -8.54
N GLN A 215 -17.76 -17.06 -9.78
CA GLN A 215 -16.83 -17.28 -10.89
C GLN A 215 -16.63 -18.80 -11.17
N PHE A 216 -17.70 -19.60 -11.00
CA PHE A 216 -17.68 -21.05 -11.25
C PHE A 216 -18.23 -21.39 -12.63
N TYR A 217 -17.63 -22.38 -13.23
CA TYR A 217 -18.18 -23.11 -14.37
C TYR A 217 -18.48 -24.54 -13.95
N VAL A 218 -19.76 -24.89 -13.95
CA VAL A 218 -20.26 -26.17 -13.44
C VAL A 218 -20.69 -27.06 -14.60
N ILE A 219 -20.06 -28.22 -14.72
CA ILE A 219 -20.38 -29.24 -15.75
C ILE A 219 -21.05 -30.41 -15.04
N ARG A 220 -22.35 -30.65 -15.27
CA ARG A 220 -23.10 -31.75 -14.71
C ARG A 220 -23.09 -32.96 -15.66
N THR A 221 -22.97 -34.14 -15.11
CA THR A 221 -22.93 -35.41 -15.83
C THR A 221 -24.14 -36.27 -15.56
N SER A 222 -24.55 -37.08 -16.56
CA SER A 222 -25.61 -38.10 -16.38
C SER A 222 -25.18 -39.23 -15.43
N ASP A 223 -23.92 -39.64 -15.59
CA ASP A 223 -23.33 -40.73 -14.84
C ASP A 223 -22.55 -40.17 -13.63
N THR A 224 -22.52 -40.95 -12.55
CA THR A 224 -21.68 -40.64 -11.41
C THR A 224 -20.22 -40.88 -11.75
N LEU A 225 -19.39 -39.83 -11.62
CA LEU A 225 -17.93 -39.95 -11.65
C LEU A 225 -17.50 -40.69 -10.39
N LYS A 226 -16.76 -41.78 -10.53
CA LYS A 226 -16.47 -42.73 -9.44
C LYS A 226 -15.20 -42.35 -8.70
N SER A 227 -15.27 -42.38 -7.37
CA SER A 227 -14.13 -42.27 -6.48
C SER A 227 -13.00 -43.23 -6.85
N GLY A 228 -11.75 -42.77 -6.81
CA GLY A 228 -10.56 -43.53 -7.20
C GLY A 228 -10.32 -43.62 -8.71
N ARG A 229 -11.16 -43.01 -9.54
CA ARG A 229 -10.96 -42.97 -11.02
C ARG A 229 -10.48 -41.61 -11.47
N GLN A 230 -9.86 -41.62 -12.67
CA GLN A 230 -9.40 -40.42 -13.36
C GLN A 230 -10.29 -40.09 -14.56
N TYR A 231 -10.49 -38.82 -14.81
CA TYR A 231 -11.25 -38.34 -15.97
C TYR A 231 -10.49 -37.20 -16.65
N MET A 232 -10.57 -37.13 -17.97
CA MET A 232 -10.05 -36.03 -18.79
C MET A 232 -11.19 -35.06 -19.10
N VAL A 233 -11.09 -33.82 -18.60
CA VAL A 233 -11.98 -32.71 -18.93
C VAL A 233 -11.34 -31.88 -20.03
N HIS A 234 -12.04 -31.66 -21.13
CA HIS A 234 -11.52 -31.01 -22.32
C HIS A 234 -12.42 -29.80 -22.69
N LEU A 235 -11.84 -28.62 -22.73
CA LEU A 235 -12.55 -27.36 -22.95
C LEU A 235 -11.84 -26.51 -24.00
N LYS A 236 -12.64 -25.79 -24.81
CA LYS A 236 -12.16 -24.68 -25.64
C LYS A 236 -12.80 -23.38 -25.18
N PHE A 237 -12.05 -22.31 -25.28
CA PHE A 237 -12.50 -21.01 -24.79
C PHE A 237 -11.87 -19.87 -25.59
N VAL A 238 -12.49 -18.68 -25.46
CA VAL A 238 -12.04 -17.42 -26.05
C VAL A 238 -12.08 -16.36 -24.94
N GLY A 239 -10.98 -15.63 -24.77
CA GLY A 239 -10.88 -14.50 -23.85
C GLY A 239 -10.35 -13.25 -24.54
N HIS A 240 -10.26 -12.18 -23.77
CA HIS A 240 -9.74 -10.88 -24.22
C HIS A 240 -8.44 -10.54 -23.50
N LEU A 241 -7.44 -10.06 -24.23
CA LEU A 241 -6.26 -9.41 -23.66
C LEU A 241 -6.68 -8.02 -23.16
N ASN A 242 -7.06 -7.98 -21.89
CA ASN A 242 -7.52 -6.75 -21.24
C ASN A 242 -6.37 -5.76 -20.97
N ASP A 243 -6.67 -4.60 -20.41
CA ASP A 243 -5.70 -3.57 -19.96
C ASP A 243 -5.79 -3.25 -18.47
N ASN A 244 -6.37 -4.18 -17.69
CA ASN A 244 -6.49 -4.08 -16.24
C ASN A 244 -5.26 -4.61 -15.49
N LEU A 245 -4.28 -5.17 -16.22
CA LEU A 245 -3.04 -5.75 -15.67
C LEU A 245 -3.30 -6.99 -14.78
N GLN A 246 -4.33 -7.77 -15.11
CA GLN A 246 -4.77 -8.99 -14.42
C GLN A 246 -5.14 -10.08 -15.42
N GLY A 247 -4.96 -11.35 -15.05
CA GLY A 247 -5.19 -12.47 -15.94
C GLY A 247 -4.21 -12.47 -17.10
N PHE A 248 -4.69 -12.70 -18.34
CA PHE A 248 -3.88 -12.55 -19.53
C PHE A 248 -4.20 -11.20 -20.19
N TYR A 249 -3.22 -10.29 -20.16
CA TYR A 249 -3.43 -8.90 -20.51
C TYR A 249 -2.43 -8.41 -21.57
N ARG A 250 -2.76 -7.29 -22.20
CA ARG A 250 -1.89 -6.59 -23.15
C ARG A 250 -1.12 -5.48 -22.45
N SER A 251 0.11 -5.28 -22.89
CA SER A 251 0.94 -4.13 -22.52
C SER A 251 1.58 -3.57 -23.79
N SER A 252 2.11 -2.36 -23.70
CA SER A 252 2.75 -1.71 -24.84
C SER A 252 3.91 -0.81 -24.43
N TYR A 253 4.80 -0.59 -25.39
CA TYR A 253 5.87 0.39 -25.27
C TYR A 253 6.15 1.02 -26.65
N THR A 254 6.86 2.14 -26.67
CA THR A 254 7.13 2.90 -27.89
C THR A 254 8.61 2.86 -28.21
N VAL A 255 8.92 2.52 -29.47
CA VAL A 255 10.29 2.61 -30.03
C VAL A 255 10.23 3.60 -31.20
N GLY A 256 10.85 4.76 -31.03
CA GLY A 256 10.67 5.87 -31.97
C GLY A 256 9.21 6.33 -31.98
N SER A 257 8.57 6.26 -33.14
CA SER A 257 7.13 6.59 -33.31
C SER A 257 6.22 5.36 -33.35
N GLN A 258 6.76 4.14 -33.18
CA GLN A 258 5.98 2.90 -33.30
C GLN A 258 5.62 2.34 -31.93
N THR A 259 4.34 2.12 -31.71
CA THR A 259 3.85 1.36 -30.55
C THR A 259 4.01 -0.12 -30.82
N ARG A 260 4.66 -0.82 -29.89
CA ARG A 260 4.83 -2.27 -29.88
C ARG A 260 3.99 -2.89 -28.79
N TRP A 261 3.23 -3.91 -29.15
CA TRP A 261 2.32 -4.60 -28.26
C TRP A 261 2.91 -5.93 -27.82
N ILE A 262 2.67 -6.28 -26.58
CA ILE A 262 3.04 -7.56 -25.96
C ILE A 262 1.84 -8.13 -25.21
N ALA A 263 1.86 -9.41 -24.91
CA ALA A 263 0.92 -10.04 -23.99
C ALA A 263 1.69 -10.65 -22.80
N ALA A 264 1.18 -10.45 -21.60
CA ALA A 264 1.75 -10.94 -20.35
C ALA A 264 0.66 -11.45 -19.42
N SER A 265 1.02 -12.32 -18.49
CA SER A 265 0.10 -12.85 -17.48
C SER A 265 0.42 -12.33 -16.09
N GLN A 266 -0.65 -12.18 -15.26
CA GLN A 266 -0.59 -11.95 -13.82
C GLN A 266 -1.77 -12.66 -13.16
N PHE A 267 -1.51 -13.69 -12.36
CA PHE A 267 -2.55 -14.59 -11.86
C PHE A 267 -2.77 -14.53 -10.35
N GLN A 268 -1.80 -14.14 -9.57
CA GLN A 268 -1.98 -13.99 -8.13
C GLN A 268 -2.91 -12.80 -7.82
N PRO A 269 -3.90 -12.96 -6.89
CA PRO A 269 -4.17 -14.19 -6.15
C PRO A 269 -5.15 -15.16 -6.85
N THR A 270 -6.10 -14.69 -7.67
CA THR A 270 -7.24 -15.45 -8.18
C THR A 270 -7.56 -15.15 -9.64
N ASP A 271 -6.56 -14.85 -10.46
CA ASP A 271 -6.76 -14.40 -11.84
C ASP A 271 -6.31 -15.40 -12.92
N ALA A 272 -5.84 -16.62 -12.53
CA ALA A 272 -5.64 -17.70 -13.51
C ALA A 272 -6.94 -18.08 -14.21
N ARG A 273 -8.06 -18.02 -13.50
CA ARG A 273 -9.42 -18.22 -14.00
C ARG A 273 -9.86 -17.24 -15.09
N ARG A 274 -9.13 -16.11 -15.26
CA ARG A 274 -9.35 -15.14 -16.36
C ARG A 274 -8.53 -15.45 -17.61
N ALA A 275 -7.63 -16.43 -17.52
CA ALA A 275 -6.78 -16.85 -18.63
C ALA A 275 -7.14 -18.23 -19.15
N PHE A 276 -7.59 -19.14 -18.28
CA PHE A 276 -8.07 -20.50 -18.65
C PHE A 276 -8.95 -21.08 -17.55
N PRO A 277 -9.94 -21.95 -17.89
CA PRO A 277 -10.73 -22.67 -16.90
C PRO A 277 -9.82 -23.59 -16.06
N CYS A 278 -9.88 -23.47 -14.72
CA CYS A 278 -8.98 -24.20 -13.84
C CYS A 278 -9.53 -24.36 -12.42
N PHE A 279 -8.87 -25.19 -11.63
CA PHE A 279 -9.07 -25.28 -10.18
C PHE A 279 -8.18 -24.24 -9.49
N ASP A 280 -8.66 -23.01 -9.41
CA ASP A 280 -7.87 -21.85 -9.03
C ASP A 280 -7.84 -21.63 -7.52
N GLU A 281 -7.27 -22.61 -6.81
CA GLU A 281 -6.98 -22.57 -5.38
C GLU A 281 -5.52 -22.98 -5.11
N PRO A 282 -4.80 -22.31 -4.19
CA PRO A 282 -3.36 -22.53 -4.01
C PRO A 282 -2.97 -23.96 -3.63
N ALA A 283 -3.82 -24.66 -2.86
CA ALA A 283 -3.57 -26.04 -2.44
C ALA A 283 -3.76 -27.07 -3.56
N LEU A 284 -4.48 -26.74 -4.63
CA LEU A 284 -4.81 -27.68 -5.71
C LEU A 284 -3.68 -27.70 -6.75
N LYS A 285 -2.49 -28.13 -6.32
CA LYS A 285 -1.30 -28.24 -7.18
C LYS A 285 -1.47 -29.31 -8.23
N ALA A 286 -0.99 -29.01 -9.44
CA ALA A 286 -0.95 -29.93 -10.56
C ALA A 286 0.28 -29.70 -11.45
N THR A 287 0.57 -30.58 -12.38
CA THR A 287 1.61 -30.37 -13.38
C THR A 287 1.04 -29.69 -14.63
N PHE A 288 1.82 -28.83 -15.27
CA PHE A 288 1.40 -28.06 -16.45
C PHE A 288 2.30 -28.36 -17.65
N LYS A 289 1.68 -28.69 -18.78
CA LYS A 289 2.32 -28.74 -20.09
C LYS A 289 1.74 -27.61 -20.93
N ILE A 290 2.53 -26.57 -21.15
CA ILE A 290 2.10 -25.33 -21.79
C ILE A 290 2.57 -25.30 -23.24
N SER A 291 1.72 -24.81 -24.13
CA SER A 291 2.03 -24.52 -25.53
C SER A 291 1.48 -23.15 -25.90
N ILE A 292 2.32 -22.29 -26.48
CA ILE A 292 1.94 -20.92 -26.82
C ILE A 292 2.19 -20.68 -28.30
N ALA A 293 1.16 -20.30 -29.02
CA ALA A 293 1.31 -19.82 -30.39
C ALA A 293 1.70 -18.33 -30.36
N ARG A 294 2.67 -17.96 -31.17
CA ARG A 294 3.13 -16.56 -31.25
C ARG A 294 3.41 -16.15 -32.70
N PRO A 295 3.37 -14.85 -33.00
CA PRO A 295 3.88 -14.33 -34.26
C PRO A 295 5.34 -14.73 -34.47
N LYS A 296 5.74 -14.99 -35.72
CA LYS A 296 7.11 -15.43 -36.04
C LYS A 296 8.22 -14.46 -35.64
N ASN A 297 7.88 -13.16 -35.59
CA ASN A 297 8.80 -12.07 -35.21
C ASN A 297 8.81 -11.78 -33.71
N MET A 298 8.11 -12.57 -32.89
CA MET A 298 8.13 -12.47 -31.43
C MET A 298 8.73 -13.71 -30.81
N THR A 299 8.96 -13.70 -29.53
CA THR A 299 9.34 -14.83 -28.69
C THR A 299 8.24 -15.09 -27.66
N SER A 300 8.16 -16.32 -27.15
CA SER A 300 7.38 -16.63 -25.96
C SER A 300 8.28 -17.12 -24.84
N ILE A 301 7.86 -16.88 -23.60
CA ILE A 301 8.56 -17.29 -22.38
C ILE A 301 7.50 -17.86 -21.43
N SER A 302 7.81 -18.94 -20.72
CA SER A 302 6.94 -19.54 -19.71
C SER A 302 7.76 -20.10 -18.55
N ASN A 303 7.09 -20.70 -17.56
CA ASN A 303 7.71 -21.27 -16.35
C ASN A 303 8.89 -22.21 -16.66
N MET A 304 8.69 -23.12 -17.61
CA MET A 304 9.65 -24.18 -17.96
C MET A 304 10.47 -23.82 -19.20
N ARG A 305 11.46 -24.63 -19.49
CA ARG A 305 12.28 -24.49 -20.68
C ARG A 305 11.50 -24.90 -21.93
N ARG A 306 11.68 -24.13 -23.02
CA ARG A 306 11.12 -24.47 -24.33
C ARG A 306 11.81 -25.72 -24.88
N ILE A 307 11.02 -26.59 -25.50
CA ILE A 307 11.44 -27.85 -26.11
C ILE A 307 11.15 -27.88 -27.60
N GLY A 308 12.08 -28.42 -28.37
CA GLY A 308 11.95 -28.55 -29.81
C GLY A 308 12.03 -27.23 -30.58
N GLU A 309 11.89 -27.35 -31.91
CA GLU A 309 11.82 -26.19 -32.79
C GLU A 309 10.38 -25.68 -32.92
N PRO A 310 10.18 -24.37 -33.15
CA PRO A 310 8.84 -23.79 -33.30
C PRO A 310 8.06 -24.47 -34.45
N MET A 311 6.83 -24.94 -34.18
CA MET A 311 6.00 -25.64 -35.17
C MET A 311 4.96 -24.69 -35.78
N PRO A 312 4.70 -24.76 -37.10
CA PRO A 312 3.66 -23.97 -37.76
C PRO A 312 2.27 -24.18 -37.12
N VAL A 313 1.50 -23.08 -36.96
CA VAL A 313 0.09 -23.17 -36.50
C VAL A 313 -0.79 -23.44 -37.73
N PRO A 314 -1.59 -24.54 -37.77
CA PRO A 314 -2.52 -24.81 -38.87
C PRO A 314 -3.53 -23.64 -39.06
N GLY A 315 -3.67 -23.15 -40.29
CA GLY A 315 -4.57 -22.05 -40.57
C GLY A 315 -4.06 -20.63 -40.23
N LEU A 316 -2.89 -20.50 -39.57
CA LEU A 316 -2.29 -19.23 -39.23
C LEU A 316 -0.83 -19.17 -39.70
N PRO A 317 -0.56 -18.86 -40.95
CA PRO A 317 0.79 -18.98 -41.55
C PRO A 317 1.85 -18.02 -40.91
N THR A 318 1.41 -16.98 -40.25
CA THR A 318 2.29 -16.00 -39.55
C THR A 318 2.62 -16.40 -38.11
N TYR A 319 2.02 -17.49 -37.62
CA TYR A 319 2.19 -17.98 -36.24
C TYR A 319 2.94 -19.29 -36.20
N VAL A 320 3.62 -19.51 -35.05
CA VAL A 320 4.29 -20.76 -34.71
C VAL A 320 4.03 -21.13 -33.25
N TRP A 321 3.93 -22.44 -32.99
CA TRP A 321 3.85 -22.98 -31.63
C TRP A 321 5.22 -23.10 -31.02
N ASP A 322 5.37 -22.61 -29.78
CA ASP A 322 6.44 -22.95 -28.84
C ASP A 322 5.85 -23.91 -27.80
N HIS A 323 6.52 -25.02 -27.55
CA HIS A 323 6.15 -26.01 -26.53
C HIS A 323 7.12 -25.97 -25.37
N TYR A 324 6.63 -26.17 -24.16
CA TYR A 324 7.40 -26.14 -22.93
C TYR A 324 7.43 -27.51 -22.25
N GLU A 325 8.50 -27.79 -21.51
CA GLU A 325 8.60 -28.97 -20.66
C GLU A 325 7.44 -28.99 -19.65
N ARG A 326 7.05 -30.19 -19.21
CA ARG A 326 6.06 -30.34 -18.16
C ARG A 326 6.63 -29.82 -16.84
N SER A 327 5.85 -29.01 -16.11
CA SER A 327 6.29 -28.46 -14.83
C SER A 327 6.32 -29.50 -13.71
N VAL A 328 6.94 -29.15 -12.60
CA VAL A 328 6.72 -29.80 -11.30
C VAL A 328 5.28 -29.51 -10.83
N PRO A 329 4.74 -30.25 -9.84
CA PRO A 329 3.45 -29.89 -9.22
C PRO A 329 3.48 -28.48 -8.64
N MET A 330 2.61 -27.59 -9.13
CA MET A 330 2.56 -26.19 -8.75
C MET A 330 1.12 -25.65 -8.77
N SER A 331 0.90 -24.55 -8.07
CA SER A 331 -0.39 -23.86 -8.01
C SER A 331 -0.67 -23.06 -9.28
N THR A 332 -1.95 -22.88 -9.60
CA THR A 332 -2.40 -22.12 -10.78
C THR A 332 -1.91 -20.68 -10.79
N TYR A 333 -1.87 -20.01 -9.64
CA TYR A 333 -1.45 -18.61 -9.52
C TYR A 333 0.02 -18.36 -9.90
N LEU A 334 0.84 -19.42 -9.93
CA LEU A 334 2.27 -19.37 -10.31
C LEU A 334 2.52 -19.67 -11.79
N VAL A 335 1.49 -20.05 -12.54
CA VAL A 335 1.59 -20.22 -13.99
C VAL A 335 1.80 -18.88 -14.66
N ALA A 336 2.74 -18.80 -15.58
CA ALA A 336 3.02 -17.57 -16.28
C ALA A 336 3.47 -17.79 -17.73
N PHE A 337 3.12 -16.82 -18.58
CA PHE A 337 3.57 -16.79 -19.97
C PHE A 337 3.56 -15.35 -20.50
N ILE A 338 4.53 -15.09 -21.36
CA ILE A 338 4.73 -13.79 -22.01
C ILE A 338 4.94 -14.02 -23.51
N VAL A 339 4.35 -13.17 -24.35
CA VAL A 339 4.64 -13.08 -25.79
C VAL A 339 5.10 -11.67 -26.09
N SER A 340 6.34 -11.52 -26.51
CA SER A 340 6.99 -10.21 -26.70
C SER A 340 8.09 -10.28 -27.78
N ASP A 341 8.61 -9.12 -28.13
CA ASP A 341 9.82 -8.94 -28.94
C ASP A 341 11.04 -8.55 -28.09
N PHE A 342 11.07 -8.95 -26.82
CA PHE A 342 12.12 -8.61 -25.88
C PHE A 342 13.44 -9.28 -26.21
N GLU A 343 14.52 -8.61 -25.83
CA GLU A 343 15.88 -9.16 -25.86
C GLU A 343 16.28 -9.78 -24.53
N MET A 344 17.34 -10.59 -24.54
CA MET A 344 17.77 -11.38 -23.39
C MET A 344 19.25 -11.21 -23.12
N LEU A 345 19.59 -10.98 -21.85
CA LEU A 345 20.92 -11.24 -21.29
C LEU A 345 20.88 -12.55 -20.48
N LYS A 346 22.02 -13.27 -20.44
CA LYS A 346 22.12 -14.54 -19.73
C LYS A 346 23.40 -14.63 -18.92
N SER A 347 23.33 -15.36 -17.78
CA SER A 347 24.51 -15.71 -17.00
C SER A 347 25.45 -16.64 -17.78
N GLU A 348 26.69 -16.80 -17.31
CA GLU A 348 27.75 -17.60 -17.96
C GLU A 348 27.29 -19.02 -18.30
N PHE A 349 26.56 -19.70 -17.37
CA PHE A 349 26.04 -21.05 -17.59
C PHE A 349 24.63 -21.09 -18.21
N GLY A 350 24.00 -19.92 -18.47
CA GLY A 350 22.72 -19.78 -19.14
C GLY A 350 21.48 -20.22 -18.32
N HIS A 351 21.65 -20.54 -17.03
CA HIS A 351 20.54 -20.94 -16.15
C HIS A 351 19.73 -19.74 -15.64
N PHE A 352 20.34 -18.56 -15.53
CA PHE A 352 19.68 -17.34 -15.16
C PHE A 352 19.63 -16.38 -16.35
N ARG A 353 18.45 -15.88 -16.70
CA ARG A 353 18.22 -15.03 -17.87
C ARG A 353 17.39 -13.82 -17.50
N VAL A 354 17.72 -12.69 -18.10
CA VAL A 354 17.04 -11.42 -17.86
C VAL A 354 16.51 -10.89 -19.18
N TRP A 355 15.24 -10.52 -19.21
CA TRP A 355 14.55 -10.09 -20.42
C TRP A 355 14.01 -8.67 -20.25
N ALA A 356 14.18 -7.84 -21.25
CA ALA A 356 13.61 -6.49 -21.31
C ALA A 356 13.43 -6.05 -22.77
N ARG A 357 12.73 -4.97 -22.97
CA ARG A 357 12.66 -4.33 -24.28
C ARG A 357 14.07 -3.95 -24.77
N SER A 358 14.30 -4.00 -26.09
CA SER A 358 15.65 -3.89 -26.69
C SER A 358 16.41 -2.60 -26.31
N ASP A 359 15.66 -1.49 -26.15
CA ASP A 359 16.25 -0.19 -25.79
C ASP A 359 16.48 0.00 -24.28
N ALA A 360 16.18 -1.01 -23.46
CA ALA A 360 16.39 -1.02 -22.01
C ALA A 360 17.17 -2.24 -21.50
N ILE A 361 17.51 -3.20 -22.35
CA ILE A 361 18.12 -4.46 -21.92
C ILE A 361 19.45 -4.27 -21.19
N GLU A 362 20.23 -3.26 -21.55
CA GLU A 362 21.50 -2.93 -20.88
C GLU A 362 21.31 -2.48 -19.41
N GLN A 363 20.14 -1.95 -19.06
CA GLN A 363 19.79 -1.58 -17.68
C GLN A 363 19.54 -2.80 -16.79
N ALA A 364 19.45 -4.00 -17.37
CA ALA A 364 19.23 -5.26 -16.65
C ALA A 364 20.54 -5.90 -16.13
N ARG A 365 21.70 -5.32 -16.42
CA ARG A 365 23.01 -5.90 -16.03
C ARG A 365 23.18 -6.09 -14.53
N TYR A 366 22.69 -5.16 -13.72
CA TYR A 366 22.80 -5.28 -12.28
C TYR A 366 21.97 -6.47 -11.75
N THR A 367 20.76 -6.66 -12.24
CA THR A 367 19.92 -7.83 -11.93
C THR A 367 20.59 -9.13 -12.36
N LEU A 368 21.23 -9.15 -13.52
CA LEU A 368 21.98 -10.32 -14.00
C LEU A 368 23.21 -10.65 -13.14
N ASP A 369 23.86 -9.63 -12.56
CA ASP A 369 24.99 -9.82 -11.65
C ASP A 369 24.56 -10.40 -10.31
N ILE A 370 23.55 -9.78 -9.65
CA ILE A 370 23.17 -10.17 -8.28
C ILE A 370 22.26 -11.40 -8.23
N GLY A 371 21.38 -11.59 -9.23
CA GLY A 371 20.36 -12.63 -9.21
C GLY A 371 20.92 -14.05 -9.03
N PRO A 372 21.87 -14.50 -9.84
CA PRO A 372 22.49 -15.81 -9.66
C PRO A 372 23.16 -16.00 -8.29
N ARG A 373 23.83 -14.96 -7.78
CA ARG A 373 24.51 -14.99 -6.48
C ARG A 373 23.55 -15.12 -5.32
N ILE A 374 22.42 -14.44 -5.38
CA ILE A 374 21.35 -14.54 -4.37
C ILE A 374 20.67 -15.94 -4.45
N LEU A 375 20.41 -16.42 -5.67
CA LEU A 375 19.81 -17.75 -5.86
C LEU A 375 20.70 -18.85 -5.26
N GLU A 376 22.02 -18.81 -5.55
CA GLU A 376 23.01 -19.74 -4.99
C GLU A 376 23.10 -19.64 -3.48
N TYR A 377 23.07 -18.41 -2.93
CA TYR A 377 23.04 -18.18 -1.50
C TYR A 377 21.83 -18.82 -0.84
N TYR A 378 20.62 -18.70 -1.42
CA TYR A 378 19.43 -19.33 -0.88
C TYR A 378 19.46 -20.85 -0.98
N GLU A 379 19.98 -21.41 -2.07
CA GLU A 379 20.20 -22.86 -2.18
C GLU A 379 21.10 -23.37 -1.04
N ASP A 380 22.14 -22.62 -0.71
CA ASP A 380 23.05 -22.96 0.40
C ASP A 380 22.43 -22.68 1.76
N TYR A 381 21.66 -21.61 1.91
CA TYR A 381 20.99 -21.27 3.15
C TYR A 381 19.95 -22.32 3.55
N PHE A 382 19.07 -22.72 2.62
CA PHE A 382 18.01 -23.72 2.88
C PHE A 382 18.47 -25.17 2.66
N LYS A 383 19.67 -25.40 2.12
CA LYS A 383 20.17 -26.74 1.74
C LYS A 383 19.24 -27.48 0.77
N ILE A 384 18.53 -26.74 -0.09
CA ILE A 384 17.58 -27.24 -1.09
C ILE A 384 17.88 -26.55 -2.41
N LYS A 385 18.24 -27.32 -3.44
CA LYS A 385 18.50 -26.77 -4.77
C LYS A 385 17.24 -26.28 -5.45
N PHE A 386 17.35 -25.21 -6.21
CA PHE A 386 16.25 -24.72 -7.03
C PHE A 386 15.84 -25.79 -8.05
N PRO A 387 14.55 -26.20 -8.06
CA PRO A 387 14.18 -27.46 -8.74
C PRO A 387 13.95 -27.31 -10.25
N LEU A 388 13.90 -26.09 -10.80
CA LEU A 388 13.61 -25.89 -12.21
C LEU A 388 14.91 -25.75 -13.05
N PRO A 389 14.86 -26.04 -14.37
CA PRO A 389 16.05 -26.04 -15.23
C PRO A 389 16.55 -24.62 -15.58
N LYS A 390 15.79 -23.58 -15.27
CA LYS A 390 16.13 -22.18 -15.56
C LYS A 390 15.37 -21.22 -14.65
N MET A 391 15.94 -20.02 -14.49
CA MET A 391 15.29 -18.84 -13.92
C MET A 391 15.29 -17.73 -14.95
N ASP A 392 14.11 -17.28 -15.37
CA ASP A 392 13.93 -16.09 -16.19
C ASP A 392 13.39 -14.95 -15.30
N THR A 393 13.89 -13.74 -15.52
CA THR A 393 13.36 -12.51 -14.94
C THR A 393 12.99 -11.55 -16.07
N VAL A 394 11.84 -10.91 -16.02
CA VAL A 394 11.33 -10.09 -17.12
C VAL A 394 10.88 -8.73 -16.62
N ALA A 395 11.43 -7.66 -17.20
CA ALA A 395 11.01 -6.29 -16.96
C ALA A 395 9.85 -5.92 -17.88
N LEU A 396 8.65 -5.79 -17.30
CA LEU A 396 7.44 -5.44 -18.04
C LEU A 396 7.19 -3.92 -18.03
N PRO A 397 6.81 -3.33 -19.17
CA PRO A 397 6.43 -1.93 -19.25
C PRO A 397 5.22 -1.58 -18.39
N ASP A 398 4.22 -2.47 -18.35
CA ASP A 398 3.02 -2.33 -17.52
C ASP A 398 2.83 -3.56 -16.65
N PHE A 399 2.79 -3.35 -15.32
CA PHE A 399 2.62 -4.39 -14.32
C PHE A 399 1.96 -3.81 -13.06
N SER A 400 0.95 -4.50 -12.52
CA SER A 400 0.12 -3.99 -11.42
C SER A 400 0.87 -3.91 -10.08
N ALA A 401 1.60 -4.97 -9.72
CA ALA A 401 2.42 -5.06 -8.52
C ALA A 401 3.86 -4.55 -8.73
N GLY A 402 4.74 -4.73 -7.78
CA GLY A 402 6.18 -4.49 -7.93
C GLY A 402 6.85 -5.56 -8.77
N ALA A 403 6.62 -6.82 -8.38
CA ALA A 403 7.06 -8.01 -9.07
C ALA A 403 6.14 -9.19 -8.74
N MET A 404 6.46 -10.38 -9.24
CA MET A 404 5.72 -11.63 -9.03
C MET A 404 6.64 -12.83 -9.17
N GLU A 405 6.53 -13.74 -8.24
CA GLU A 405 7.35 -14.93 -8.05
C GLU A 405 7.04 -16.10 -8.97
N ASN A 406 6.35 -15.95 -10.08
CA ASN A 406 5.95 -17.07 -10.95
C ASN A 406 7.09 -18.09 -11.08
N TRP A 407 6.84 -19.35 -10.79
CA TRP A 407 7.90 -20.34 -10.64
C TRP A 407 8.77 -20.47 -11.89
N GLY A 408 10.03 -20.04 -11.77
CA GLY A 408 11.00 -20.01 -12.88
C GLY A 408 10.84 -18.87 -13.88
N LEU A 409 9.86 -17.97 -13.70
CA LEU A 409 9.61 -16.81 -14.55
C LEU A 409 9.15 -15.61 -13.72
N ILE A 410 10.07 -14.98 -13.03
CA ILE A 410 9.80 -13.76 -12.25
C ILE A 410 9.45 -12.62 -13.21
N THR A 411 8.34 -11.95 -12.95
CA THR A 411 7.91 -10.76 -13.70
C THR A 411 8.00 -9.53 -12.82
N CYS A 412 8.55 -8.42 -13.34
CA CYS A 412 8.78 -7.21 -12.57
C CYS A 412 8.36 -5.96 -13.34
N ARG A 413 8.01 -4.89 -12.61
CA ARG A 413 8.05 -3.56 -13.20
C ARG A 413 9.46 -3.21 -13.65
N GLU A 414 9.60 -2.40 -14.70
CA GLU A 414 10.91 -1.86 -15.09
C GLU A 414 11.62 -1.15 -13.93
N THR A 415 10.90 -0.39 -13.12
CA THR A 415 11.44 0.34 -11.94
C THR A 415 11.91 -0.57 -10.79
N ALA A 416 11.53 -1.84 -10.80
CA ALA A 416 11.88 -2.82 -9.77
C ALA A 416 13.00 -3.80 -10.22
N MET A 417 13.42 -3.72 -11.48
CA MET A 417 14.40 -4.66 -12.05
C MET A 417 15.52 -3.96 -12.81
N LEU A 418 15.27 -2.77 -13.35
CA LEU A 418 16.23 -2.06 -14.21
C LEU A 418 16.98 -0.97 -13.43
N TYR A 419 18.29 -0.94 -13.60
CA TYR A 419 19.18 0.05 -13.03
C TYR A 419 20.12 0.60 -14.11
N GLN A 420 20.11 1.91 -14.31
CA GLN A 420 21.01 2.58 -15.24
C GLN A 420 22.11 3.30 -14.44
N GLU A 421 23.34 2.82 -14.56
CA GLU A 421 24.50 3.47 -13.94
C GLU A 421 24.62 4.94 -14.39
N GLY A 422 24.93 5.83 -13.46
CA GLY A 422 25.03 7.27 -13.70
C GLY A 422 23.69 8.02 -13.85
N VAL A 423 22.57 7.31 -13.91
CA VAL A 423 21.22 7.89 -14.02
C VAL A 423 20.33 7.52 -12.83
N SER A 424 20.25 6.23 -12.52
CA SER A 424 19.46 5.70 -11.41
C SER A 424 20.13 5.99 -10.06
N THR A 425 19.33 6.17 -9.01
CA THR A 425 19.82 6.46 -7.66
C THR A 425 20.31 5.21 -6.93
N SER A 426 21.10 5.39 -5.87
CA SER A 426 21.46 4.29 -4.95
C SER A 426 20.23 3.67 -4.30
N SER A 427 19.17 4.44 -4.02
CA SER A 427 17.89 3.90 -3.52
C SER A 427 17.21 3.00 -4.56
N ASN A 428 17.28 3.35 -5.85
CA ASN A 428 16.75 2.47 -6.91
C ASN A 428 17.59 1.19 -7.03
N GLN A 429 18.91 1.29 -6.92
CA GLN A 429 19.78 0.11 -6.92
C GLN A 429 19.44 -0.84 -5.78
N GLN A 430 19.30 -0.32 -4.56
CA GLN A 430 18.89 -1.12 -3.41
C GLN A 430 17.50 -1.74 -3.61
N ARG A 431 16.55 -0.98 -4.16
CA ARG A 431 15.21 -1.50 -4.47
C ARG A 431 15.25 -2.67 -5.47
N VAL A 432 16.08 -2.58 -6.50
CA VAL A 432 16.26 -3.70 -7.46
C VAL A 432 16.81 -4.92 -6.73
N ALA A 433 17.82 -4.75 -5.88
CA ALA A 433 18.38 -5.85 -5.11
C ALA A 433 17.35 -6.48 -4.15
N THR A 434 16.60 -5.68 -3.39
CA THR A 434 15.59 -6.19 -2.45
C THR A 434 14.47 -6.90 -3.18
N VAL A 435 13.94 -6.35 -4.27
CA VAL A 435 12.86 -7.01 -5.05
C VAL A 435 13.34 -8.34 -5.64
N ILE A 436 14.50 -8.37 -6.29
CA ILE A 436 15.02 -9.63 -6.85
C ILE A 436 15.28 -10.67 -5.75
N SER A 437 15.77 -10.24 -4.59
CA SER A 437 15.98 -11.10 -3.42
C SER A 437 14.65 -11.66 -2.87
N HIS A 438 13.62 -10.82 -2.78
CA HIS A 438 12.26 -11.18 -2.39
C HIS A 438 11.66 -12.26 -3.31
N GLU A 439 11.68 -12.01 -4.63
CA GLU A 439 11.11 -12.94 -5.63
C GLU A 439 11.88 -14.26 -5.71
N LEU A 440 13.17 -14.25 -5.44
CA LEU A 440 13.98 -15.46 -5.35
C LEU A 440 13.71 -16.25 -4.06
N ALA A 441 13.45 -15.59 -2.93
CA ALA A 441 13.07 -16.25 -1.68
C ALA A 441 11.75 -17.03 -1.81
N HIS A 442 10.80 -16.46 -2.55
CA HIS A 442 9.54 -17.11 -2.88
C HIS A 442 9.69 -18.46 -3.60
N GLN A 443 10.80 -18.72 -4.26
CA GLN A 443 10.99 -19.99 -4.93
C GLN A 443 10.96 -21.16 -3.94
N TRP A 444 11.20 -20.90 -2.64
CA TRP A 444 11.01 -21.84 -1.53
C TRP A 444 9.73 -21.53 -0.75
N PHE A 445 9.54 -20.28 -0.32
CA PHE A 445 8.36 -19.84 0.45
C PHE A 445 7.29 -19.30 -0.50
N GLY A 446 6.33 -20.11 -0.84
CA GLY A 446 5.25 -19.83 -1.81
C GLY A 446 5.21 -20.84 -2.95
N ASN A 447 6.35 -21.19 -3.55
CA ASN A 447 6.42 -22.02 -4.72
C ASN A 447 6.66 -23.51 -4.37
N LEU A 448 7.76 -23.82 -3.72
CA LEU A 448 8.04 -25.18 -3.26
C LEU A 448 7.03 -25.60 -2.19
N VAL A 449 6.84 -24.77 -1.18
CA VAL A 449 5.83 -24.94 -0.14
C VAL A 449 4.85 -23.78 -0.26
N THR A 450 3.56 -24.09 -0.46
CA THR A 450 2.50 -23.10 -0.70
C THR A 450 1.50 -23.11 0.46
N PRO A 451 0.92 -21.98 0.89
CA PRO A 451 -0.11 -21.99 1.91
C PRO A 451 -1.34 -22.77 1.46
N SER A 452 -1.98 -23.48 2.39
CA SER A 452 -3.21 -24.25 2.10
C SER A 452 -4.35 -23.35 1.61
N TRP A 453 -4.40 -22.13 2.12
CA TRP A 453 -5.33 -21.10 1.69
C TRP A 453 -4.73 -19.70 1.92
N TRP A 454 -5.34 -18.70 1.31
CA TRP A 454 -4.90 -17.30 1.41
C TRP A 454 -4.92 -16.74 2.83
N SER A 455 -5.64 -17.38 3.77
CA SER A 455 -5.60 -17.02 5.20
C SER A 455 -4.19 -16.98 5.78
N ASP A 456 -3.29 -17.80 5.26
CA ASP A 456 -1.88 -17.89 5.66
C ASP A 456 -0.93 -17.29 4.58
N LEU A 457 -1.39 -16.26 3.85
CA LEU A 457 -0.56 -15.53 2.87
C LEU A 457 0.79 -15.09 3.45
N TRP A 458 0.83 -14.80 4.74
CA TRP A 458 2.04 -14.37 5.43
C TRP A 458 3.18 -15.40 5.41
N LEU A 459 2.88 -16.70 5.22
CA LEU A 459 3.90 -17.75 5.05
C LEU A 459 4.70 -17.55 3.75
N ASN A 460 4.13 -16.88 2.77
CA ASN A 460 4.82 -16.45 1.56
C ASN A 460 5.47 -15.08 1.80
N GLU A 461 4.64 -14.06 1.97
CA GLU A 461 5.05 -12.65 1.91
C GLU A 461 5.93 -12.23 3.10
N GLY A 462 5.61 -12.70 4.30
CA GLY A 462 6.40 -12.40 5.48
C GLY A 462 7.80 -13.02 5.42
N PHE A 463 7.90 -14.28 4.95
CA PHE A 463 9.21 -14.90 4.75
C PHE A 463 10.00 -14.25 3.64
N ALA A 464 9.39 -13.96 2.48
CA ALA A 464 10.07 -13.29 1.39
C ALA A 464 10.56 -11.89 1.81
N SER A 465 9.74 -11.12 2.55
CA SER A 465 10.11 -9.80 3.06
C SER A 465 11.24 -9.84 4.10
N TYR A 466 11.33 -10.87 4.94
CA TYR A 466 12.47 -11.04 5.83
C TYR A 466 13.72 -11.49 5.08
N MET A 467 13.57 -12.50 4.22
CA MET A 467 14.67 -13.06 3.46
C MET A 467 15.28 -12.08 2.46
N GLU A 468 14.52 -11.11 1.93
CA GLU A 468 15.07 -10.10 1.03
C GLU A 468 16.27 -9.36 1.64
N TYR A 469 16.19 -9.04 2.94
CA TYR A 469 17.30 -8.41 3.68
C TYR A 469 18.47 -9.36 3.85
N ILE A 470 18.20 -10.62 4.15
CA ILE A 470 19.23 -11.65 4.32
C ILE A 470 19.99 -11.87 2.99
N GLY A 471 19.25 -12.01 1.87
CA GLY A 471 19.83 -12.23 0.55
C GLY A 471 20.61 -11.02 0.04
N VAL A 472 20.11 -9.80 0.21
CA VAL A 472 20.85 -8.60 -0.15
C VAL A 472 22.08 -8.42 0.71
N ASN A 473 22.02 -8.69 2.01
CA ASN A 473 23.19 -8.62 2.88
C ASN A 473 24.31 -9.58 2.47
N ALA A 474 23.97 -10.70 1.86
CA ALA A 474 24.96 -11.66 1.36
C ALA A 474 25.72 -11.14 0.15
N VAL A 475 25.11 -10.35 -0.72
CA VAL A 475 25.72 -9.83 -1.96
C VAL A 475 26.22 -8.40 -1.83
N GLU A 476 25.60 -7.58 -0.97
CA GLU A 476 25.91 -6.16 -0.72
C GLU A 476 26.05 -5.85 0.80
N PRO A 477 26.99 -6.51 1.51
CA PRO A 477 27.07 -6.42 2.98
C PRO A 477 27.40 -5.02 3.49
N THR A 478 28.02 -4.17 2.67
CA THR A 478 28.39 -2.79 3.02
C THR A 478 27.18 -1.87 3.16
N TRP A 479 26.02 -2.26 2.64
CA TRP A 479 24.81 -1.44 2.72
C TRP A 479 24.12 -1.50 4.08
N LYS A 480 24.48 -2.49 4.92
CA LYS A 480 23.90 -2.65 6.27
C LYS A 480 22.36 -2.76 6.23
N VAL A 481 21.84 -3.52 5.30
CA VAL A 481 20.39 -3.62 5.09
C VAL A 481 19.67 -4.25 6.29
N LEU A 482 20.33 -5.15 7.04
CA LEU A 482 19.76 -5.76 8.25
C LEU A 482 19.47 -4.72 9.35
N GLU A 483 20.30 -3.69 9.47
CA GLU A 483 20.05 -2.58 10.39
C GLU A 483 18.91 -1.69 9.84
N GLN A 484 18.81 -1.51 8.53
CA GLN A 484 17.76 -0.70 7.88
C GLN A 484 16.37 -1.29 8.06
N PHE A 485 16.22 -2.61 8.23
CA PHE A 485 14.96 -3.30 8.47
C PHE A 485 14.10 -2.60 9.53
N VAL A 486 14.73 -2.19 10.63
CA VAL A 486 14.04 -1.56 11.76
C VAL A 486 13.32 -0.28 11.35
N VAL A 487 13.97 0.59 10.60
CA VAL A 487 13.41 1.90 10.23
C VAL A 487 12.58 1.88 8.94
N HIS A 488 12.70 0.83 8.12
CA HIS A 488 11.96 0.71 6.88
C HIS A 488 10.70 -0.15 7.03
N ASP A 489 10.76 -1.27 7.74
CA ASP A 489 9.63 -2.20 7.91
C ASP A 489 9.00 -2.09 9.30
N LEU A 490 9.76 -2.31 10.38
CA LEU A 490 9.20 -2.41 11.73
C LEU A 490 8.56 -1.10 12.20
N HIS A 491 9.27 0.05 12.12
CA HIS A 491 8.68 1.34 12.50
C HIS A 491 7.51 1.73 11.59
N ASN A 492 7.55 1.33 10.33
CA ASN A 492 6.55 1.67 9.34
C ASN A 492 5.22 0.94 9.61
N VAL A 493 5.28 -0.36 9.91
CA VAL A 493 4.07 -1.15 10.17
C VAL A 493 3.47 -0.86 11.55
N PHE A 494 4.23 -0.44 12.55
CA PHE A 494 3.70 -0.04 13.84
C PHE A 494 2.60 1.03 13.74
N GLY A 495 2.73 1.95 12.77
CA GLY A 495 1.74 2.99 12.55
C GLY A 495 0.37 2.46 12.04
N LEU A 496 0.39 1.41 11.24
CA LEU A 496 -0.81 0.74 10.74
C LEU A 496 -1.40 -0.20 11.80
N ASP A 497 -0.55 -1.01 12.43
CA ASP A 497 -0.99 -2.05 13.38
C ASP A 497 -1.46 -1.46 14.74
N ALA A 498 -1.24 -0.16 14.96
CA ALA A 498 -1.80 0.61 16.07
C ALA A 498 -3.24 1.09 15.85
N LEU A 499 -3.86 0.79 14.71
CA LEU A 499 -5.25 1.11 14.41
C LEU A 499 -6.20 0.00 14.90
N GLU A 500 -7.44 0.36 15.24
CA GLU A 500 -8.49 -0.60 15.58
C GLU A 500 -8.86 -1.46 14.35
N SER A 501 -8.84 -0.84 13.16
CA SER A 501 -9.10 -1.45 11.85
C SER A 501 -7.95 -2.30 11.30
N SER A 502 -6.87 -2.53 12.06
CA SER A 502 -5.85 -3.52 11.75
C SER A 502 -6.43 -4.93 11.80
N HIS A 503 -5.66 -5.92 11.34
CA HIS A 503 -6.07 -7.32 11.38
C HIS A 503 -4.95 -8.23 11.90
N GLN A 504 -5.30 -9.45 12.26
CA GLN A 504 -4.33 -10.49 12.62
C GLN A 504 -3.54 -10.95 11.38
N ILE A 505 -2.35 -11.48 11.57
CA ILE A 505 -1.48 -11.94 10.48
C ILE A 505 -2.13 -13.11 9.74
N SER A 506 -2.53 -14.17 10.46
CA SER A 506 -3.33 -15.26 9.92
C SER A 506 -4.81 -14.91 10.10
N ILE A 507 -5.51 -14.64 9.00
CA ILE A 507 -6.89 -14.13 8.99
C ILE A 507 -7.75 -14.92 8.00
N GLU A 508 -8.94 -15.34 8.45
CA GLU A 508 -9.90 -15.97 7.54
C GLU A 508 -10.36 -15.02 6.44
N VAL A 509 -10.18 -15.45 5.20
CA VAL A 509 -10.64 -14.77 3.98
C VAL A 509 -11.30 -15.78 3.06
N GLU A 510 -12.31 -15.34 2.31
CA GLU A 510 -13.05 -16.19 1.38
C GLU A 510 -13.19 -15.53 0.00
N HIS A 511 -13.78 -14.33 -0.05
CA HIS A 511 -14.05 -13.64 -1.31
C HIS A 511 -12.76 -13.06 -1.93
N PRO A 512 -12.61 -13.03 -3.28
CA PRO A 512 -11.45 -12.42 -3.94
C PRO A 512 -11.11 -10.99 -3.47
N ASP A 513 -12.11 -10.16 -3.16
CA ASP A 513 -11.87 -8.81 -2.64
C ASP A 513 -11.24 -8.86 -1.24
N GLU A 514 -11.69 -9.78 -0.35
CA GLU A 514 -11.09 -9.98 0.99
C GLU A 514 -9.65 -10.49 0.88
N ILE A 515 -9.40 -11.42 -0.06
CA ILE A 515 -8.05 -11.90 -0.35
C ILE A 515 -7.17 -10.75 -0.82
N SER A 516 -7.71 -9.87 -1.67
CA SER A 516 -6.98 -8.71 -2.17
C SER A 516 -6.66 -7.67 -1.07
N GLU A 517 -7.52 -7.52 -0.05
CA GLU A 517 -7.31 -6.59 1.05
C GLU A 517 -6.12 -6.94 1.94
N ILE A 518 -5.77 -8.23 2.06
CA ILE A 518 -4.69 -8.69 2.93
C ILE A 518 -3.30 -8.64 2.29
N PHE A 519 -3.17 -8.24 1.02
CA PHE A 519 -1.88 -7.86 0.43
C PHE A 519 -1.48 -6.47 0.95
N ASP A 520 -1.20 -6.40 2.23
CA ASP A 520 -0.91 -5.18 2.97
C ASP A 520 0.31 -5.33 3.89
N ARG A 521 0.66 -4.25 4.60
CA ARG A 521 1.82 -4.24 5.50
C ARG A 521 1.74 -5.22 6.67
N ILE A 522 0.55 -5.72 7.01
CA ILE A 522 0.43 -6.74 8.06
C ILE A 522 0.98 -8.08 7.55
N SER A 523 0.57 -8.50 6.36
CA SER A 523 1.04 -9.74 5.75
C SER A 523 2.52 -9.70 5.35
N TYR A 524 3.07 -8.51 5.05
CA TYR A 524 4.46 -8.30 4.65
C TYR A 524 5.35 -7.86 5.82
N GLU A 525 5.23 -6.60 6.26
CA GLU A 525 6.17 -5.95 7.19
C GLU A 525 6.01 -6.45 8.64
N LYS A 526 4.76 -6.63 9.14
CA LYS A 526 4.55 -7.21 10.47
C LYS A 526 4.99 -8.68 10.50
N ALA A 527 4.58 -9.46 9.51
CA ALA A 527 4.98 -10.86 9.42
C ALA A 527 6.50 -11.01 9.36
N ALA A 528 7.20 -10.21 8.53
CA ALA A 528 8.66 -10.18 8.50
C ALA A 528 9.27 -9.81 9.86
N SER A 529 8.66 -8.87 10.58
CA SER A 529 9.14 -8.43 11.91
C SER A 529 9.00 -9.53 12.97
N ILE A 530 7.90 -10.30 12.97
CA ILE A 530 7.78 -11.43 13.90
C ILE A 530 8.67 -12.62 13.51
N ILE A 531 8.94 -12.80 12.20
CA ILE A 531 9.91 -13.80 11.73
C ILE A 531 11.33 -13.42 12.20
N ARG A 532 11.71 -12.14 12.07
CA ARG A 532 12.97 -11.62 12.64
C ARG A 532 13.04 -11.86 14.17
N MET A 533 11.94 -11.60 14.87
CA MET A 533 11.89 -11.88 16.32
C MET A 533 12.11 -13.37 16.61
N MET A 534 11.55 -14.28 15.78
CA MET A 534 11.80 -15.73 15.91
C MET A 534 13.26 -16.11 15.68
N ASP A 535 13.89 -15.57 14.65
CA ASP A 535 15.31 -15.80 14.37
C ASP A 535 16.18 -15.45 15.59
N HIS A 536 15.89 -14.32 16.24
CA HIS A 536 16.65 -13.90 17.42
C HIS A 536 16.38 -14.76 18.67
N PHE A 537 15.15 -15.11 18.98
CA PHE A 537 14.90 -15.88 20.21
C PHE A 537 15.20 -17.38 20.05
N LEU A 538 15.19 -17.93 18.82
CA LEU A 538 15.56 -19.31 18.54
C LEU A 538 17.06 -19.50 18.28
N THR A 539 17.81 -18.48 18.04
CA THR A 539 19.12 -18.41 17.40
C THR A 539 19.07 -18.70 15.91
N ASN A 540 19.99 -18.08 15.18
CA ASN A 540 20.02 -18.21 13.72
C ASN A 540 20.22 -19.66 13.24
N GLU A 541 21.04 -20.45 13.95
CA GLU A 541 21.31 -21.85 13.62
C GLU A 541 20.05 -22.70 13.72
N VAL A 542 19.33 -22.59 14.85
CA VAL A 542 18.08 -23.33 15.10
C VAL A 542 17.00 -22.90 14.13
N PHE A 543 16.86 -21.60 13.91
CA PHE A 543 15.90 -21.05 12.96
C PHE A 543 16.16 -21.57 11.54
N LYS A 544 17.37 -21.45 11.05
CA LYS A 544 17.78 -21.91 9.72
C LYS A 544 17.56 -23.41 9.51
N GLN A 545 17.98 -24.24 10.48
CA GLN A 545 17.79 -25.69 10.39
C GLN A 545 16.31 -26.07 10.48
N GLY A 546 15.54 -25.39 11.32
CA GLY A 546 14.10 -25.57 11.43
C GLY A 546 13.37 -25.25 10.12
N LEU A 547 13.74 -24.16 9.44
CA LEU A 547 13.23 -23.83 8.11
C LEU A 547 13.60 -24.88 7.05
N THR A 548 14.83 -25.37 7.07
CA THR A 548 15.27 -26.47 6.18
C THR A 548 14.38 -27.72 6.38
N ASN A 549 14.09 -28.08 7.62
CA ASN A 549 13.24 -29.21 7.96
C ASN A 549 11.79 -29.01 7.50
N TYR A 550 11.23 -27.80 7.69
CA TYR A 550 9.88 -27.44 7.25
C TYR A 550 9.76 -27.54 5.73
N LEU A 551 10.67 -26.89 4.98
CA LEU A 551 10.67 -26.86 3.53
C LEU A 551 10.82 -28.27 2.91
N ASN A 552 11.71 -29.11 3.45
CA ASN A 552 11.86 -30.49 2.99
C ASN A 552 10.62 -31.34 3.31
N GLY A 553 10.02 -31.18 4.49
CA GLY A 553 8.85 -31.95 4.91
C GLY A 553 7.60 -31.67 4.08
N LYS A 554 7.49 -30.46 3.57
CA LYS A 554 6.33 -29.98 2.80
C LYS A 554 6.65 -29.69 1.32
N ALA A 555 7.80 -30.10 0.82
CA ALA A 555 8.20 -29.87 -0.57
C ALA A 555 7.12 -30.36 -1.54
N TYR A 556 6.73 -29.47 -2.48
CA TYR A 556 5.66 -29.67 -3.49
C TYR A 556 4.24 -29.83 -2.91
N LYS A 557 4.05 -29.55 -1.63
CA LYS A 557 2.76 -29.63 -0.94
C LYS A 557 2.31 -28.26 -0.45
N SER A 558 1.12 -28.22 0.10
CA SER A 558 0.61 -27.10 0.86
C SER A 558 0.91 -27.26 2.35
N ALA A 559 0.95 -26.12 3.06
CA ALA A 559 1.21 -26.05 4.49
C ALA A 559 0.32 -24.98 5.15
N GLU A 560 0.16 -25.16 6.46
CA GLU A 560 -0.45 -24.20 7.39
C GLU A 560 0.60 -23.76 8.41
N GLN A 561 0.34 -22.66 9.12
CA GLN A 561 1.30 -22.17 10.10
C GLN A 561 1.70 -23.20 11.17
N ASN A 562 0.81 -24.14 11.52
CA ASN A 562 1.13 -25.19 12.48
C ASN A 562 2.26 -26.13 12.00
N ASP A 563 2.36 -26.38 10.71
CA ASP A 563 3.44 -27.19 10.14
C ASP A 563 4.81 -26.54 10.33
N LEU A 564 4.86 -25.20 10.26
CA LEU A 564 6.05 -24.43 10.54
C LEU A 564 6.40 -24.46 12.03
N TRP A 565 5.39 -24.25 12.90
CA TRP A 565 5.60 -24.30 14.36
C TRP A 565 6.13 -25.63 14.84
N ASP A 566 5.64 -26.73 14.31
CA ASP A 566 6.07 -28.08 14.66
C ASP A 566 7.53 -28.34 14.25
N ALA A 567 7.93 -27.90 13.05
CA ALA A 567 9.30 -28.03 12.58
C ALA A 567 10.30 -27.24 13.42
N LEU A 568 9.97 -25.97 13.70
CA LEU A 568 10.80 -25.10 14.54
C LEU A 568 10.87 -25.56 15.99
N THR A 569 9.75 -25.99 16.58
CA THR A 569 9.70 -26.54 17.95
C THR A 569 10.58 -27.76 18.08
N LYS A 570 10.47 -28.71 17.14
CA LYS A 570 11.29 -29.93 17.14
C LYS A 570 12.79 -29.61 17.09
N GLN A 571 13.19 -28.66 16.25
CA GLN A 571 14.59 -28.25 16.15
C GLN A 571 15.06 -27.55 17.43
N ALA A 572 14.27 -26.60 17.96
CA ALA A 572 14.60 -25.88 19.19
C ALA A 572 14.76 -26.82 20.41
N HIS A 573 13.94 -27.86 20.49
CA HIS A 573 14.08 -28.87 21.55
C HIS A 573 15.32 -29.76 21.35
N ASN A 574 15.62 -30.14 20.10
CA ASN A 574 16.82 -30.96 19.80
C ASN A 574 18.09 -30.21 20.22
N ASP A 575 18.17 -28.92 19.95
CA ASP A 575 19.33 -28.08 20.25
C ASP A 575 19.27 -27.46 21.67
N LYS A 576 18.21 -27.75 22.43
CA LYS A 576 18.00 -27.29 23.84
C LYS A 576 17.97 -25.75 23.98
N VAL A 577 17.52 -25.07 22.96
CA VAL A 577 17.36 -23.60 22.98
C VAL A 577 16.04 -23.20 23.64
N LEU A 578 15.03 -24.05 23.53
CA LEU A 578 13.73 -23.84 24.17
C LEU A 578 13.46 -24.93 25.24
N ASP A 579 12.83 -24.52 26.36
CA ASP A 579 12.39 -25.49 27.38
C ASP A 579 11.46 -26.53 26.73
N PRO A 580 11.63 -27.83 27.00
CA PRO A 580 10.80 -28.90 26.43
C PRO A 580 9.29 -28.76 26.69
N LYS A 581 8.87 -27.94 27.64
CA LYS A 581 7.46 -27.65 27.96
C LYS A 581 6.90 -26.48 27.14
N ILE A 582 7.74 -25.73 26.42
CA ILE A 582 7.38 -24.57 25.65
C ILE A 582 7.50 -24.92 24.17
N THR A 583 6.46 -24.62 23.39
CA THR A 583 6.48 -24.79 21.93
C THR A 583 6.52 -23.43 21.23
N VAL A 584 7.08 -23.39 20.03
CA VAL A 584 7.03 -22.21 19.18
C VAL A 584 5.58 -21.78 18.92
N LYS A 585 4.67 -22.76 18.75
CA LYS A 585 3.22 -22.52 18.61
C LYS A 585 2.66 -21.69 19.78
N GLN A 586 2.96 -22.05 21.02
CA GLN A 586 2.45 -21.31 22.20
C GLN A 586 2.89 -19.85 22.20
N ILE A 587 4.08 -19.56 21.71
CA ILE A 587 4.62 -18.20 21.60
C ILE A 587 3.95 -17.49 20.41
N MET A 588 4.03 -18.10 19.23
CA MET A 588 3.74 -17.41 17.98
C MET A 588 2.26 -17.27 17.65
N ASP A 589 1.39 -18.16 18.12
CA ASP A 589 -0.07 -17.96 18.01
C ASP A 589 -0.53 -16.67 18.68
N THR A 590 0.17 -16.19 19.72
CA THR A 590 -0.15 -14.90 20.34
C THR A 590 0.19 -13.71 19.42
N TRP A 591 1.07 -13.90 18.45
CA TRP A 591 1.49 -12.87 17.48
C TRP A 591 0.73 -12.95 16.15
N THR A 592 0.40 -14.17 15.70
CA THR A 592 -0.24 -14.37 14.40
C THR A 592 -1.76 -14.34 14.44
N LEU A 593 -2.38 -14.71 15.58
CA LEU A 593 -3.83 -14.84 15.74
C LEU A 593 -4.47 -13.70 16.53
N GLN A 594 -3.70 -12.69 16.92
CA GLN A 594 -4.19 -11.49 17.59
C GLN A 594 -3.85 -10.23 16.79
N THR A 595 -4.79 -9.28 16.77
CA THR A 595 -4.61 -7.96 16.11
C THR A 595 -3.79 -7.05 17.00
N GLY A 596 -2.88 -6.29 16.40
CA GLY A 596 -2.07 -5.29 17.09
C GLY A 596 -0.84 -5.88 17.75
N PHE A 597 -0.25 -5.11 18.66
CA PHE A 597 1.00 -5.42 19.36
C PHE A 597 1.03 -4.72 20.72
N PRO A 598 1.87 -5.17 21.66
CA PRO A 598 1.92 -4.58 23.00
C PRO A 598 2.83 -3.36 23.08
N VAL A 599 2.51 -2.46 24.01
CA VAL A 599 3.48 -1.60 24.66
C VAL A 599 3.87 -2.19 26.02
N ILE A 600 5.16 -2.28 26.27
CA ILE A 600 5.72 -2.73 27.54
C ILE A 600 6.06 -1.49 28.36
N THR A 601 5.36 -1.31 29.49
CA THR A 601 5.67 -0.23 30.42
C THR A 601 6.59 -0.74 31.51
N VAL A 602 7.73 -0.10 31.65
CA VAL A 602 8.82 -0.43 32.57
C VAL A 602 8.77 0.53 33.76
N ILE A 603 8.42 0.05 34.93
CA ILE A 603 8.39 0.84 36.17
C ILE A 603 9.45 0.32 37.12
N ARG A 604 10.43 1.15 37.42
CA ARG A 604 11.55 0.82 38.36
C ARG A 604 11.20 1.25 39.76
N ASP A 605 11.38 0.35 40.72
CA ASP A 605 11.48 0.72 42.13
C ASP A 605 12.95 1.01 42.47
N TYR A 606 13.26 2.27 42.57
CA TYR A 606 14.62 2.76 42.82
C TYR A 606 15.16 2.50 44.25
N ASN A 607 14.29 2.02 45.17
CA ASN A 607 14.67 1.66 46.53
C ASN A 607 15.00 0.17 46.63
N THR A 608 14.21 -0.69 46.03
CA THR A 608 14.37 -2.15 46.08
C THR A 608 15.21 -2.71 44.92
N GLY A 609 15.41 -1.94 43.86
CA GLY A 609 16.06 -2.40 42.64
C GLY A 609 15.22 -3.37 41.82
N SER A 610 13.92 -3.54 42.14
CA SER A 610 13.00 -4.35 41.34
C SER A 610 12.41 -3.55 40.17
N VAL A 611 11.94 -4.26 39.14
CA VAL A 611 11.32 -3.67 37.98
C VAL A 611 10.04 -4.41 37.67
N THR A 612 8.95 -3.69 37.54
CA THR A 612 7.66 -4.20 37.08
C THR A 612 7.48 -3.88 35.60
N LEU A 613 7.23 -4.93 34.80
CA LEU A 613 6.87 -4.84 33.41
C LEU A 613 5.40 -5.11 33.27
N THR A 614 4.68 -4.25 32.57
CA THR A 614 3.27 -4.46 32.23
C THR A 614 3.09 -4.40 30.72
N GLN A 615 2.19 -5.22 30.18
CA GLN A 615 1.82 -5.17 28.76
C GLN A 615 0.35 -4.77 28.58
N GLU A 616 0.10 -4.01 27.55
CA GLU A 616 -1.24 -3.68 27.04
C GLU A 616 -1.14 -3.44 25.53
N ARG A 617 -2.24 -3.64 24.78
CA ARG A 617 -2.26 -3.35 23.36
C ARG A 617 -1.96 -1.87 23.10
N PHE A 618 -0.99 -1.60 22.24
CA PHE A 618 -0.72 -0.23 21.78
C PHE A 618 -1.76 0.23 20.77
N MET A 619 -2.38 1.38 21.03
CA MET A 619 -3.40 1.99 20.18
C MET A 619 -3.14 3.48 20.05
N LEU A 620 -3.29 4.03 18.84
CA LEU A 620 -3.24 5.49 18.60
C LEU A 620 -4.45 6.24 19.18
N ARG A 621 -5.49 5.52 19.58
CA ARG A 621 -6.70 6.08 20.17
C ARG A 621 -6.69 5.93 21.69
N ASN A 622 -6.60 7.05 22.42
CA ASN A 622 -6.92 7.09 23.86
C ASN A 622 -8.44 7.27 24.03
N GLY A 623 -9.09 6.37 24.72
CA GLY A 623 -10.49 6.50 25.13
C GLY A 623 -11.18 5.15 25.23
N THR A 624 -12.09 5.05 26.17
CA THR A 624 -12.88 3.88 26.56
C THR A 624 -13.13 2.93 25.39
N THR A 625 -12.30 1.91 25.34
CA THR A 625 -12.50 0.76 24.47
C THR A 625 -13.79 0.06 24.94
N VAL A 626 -14.86 0.24 24.19
CA VAL A 626 -15.87 -0.79 24.10
C VAL A 626 -15.28 -1.84 23.17
N THR A 627 -14.35 -2.66 23.69
CA THR A 627 -13.94 -3.87 23.00
C THR A 627 -15.17 -4.77 22.90
N THR A 628 -15.54 -5.13 21.69
CA THR A 628 -16.56 -6.15 21.43
C THR A 628 -16.11 -7.54 21.93
N SER A 629 -14.82 -7.70 22.27
CA SER A 629 -14.28 -8.89 22.90
C SER A 629 -14.08 -8.64 24.40
N SER A 630 -14.56 -9.58 25.20
CA SER A 630 -14.46 -9.56 26.66
C SER A 630 -13.03 -9.85 27.20
N VAL A 631 -12.07 -10.13 26.34
CA VAL A 631 -10.70 -10.52 26.73
C VAL A 631 -9.69 -9.56 26.08
N GLU A 632 -8.86 -8.93 26.91
CA GLU A 632 -7.74 -8.09 26.47
C GLU A 632 -6.64 -8.99 25.84
N PRO A 633 -6.11 -8.68 24.64
CA PRO A 633 -5.06 -9.47 24.04
C PRO A 633 -3.75 -9.37 24.84
N LEU A 634 -3.11 -10.51 25.06
CA LEU A 634 -1.83 -10.60 25.75
C LEU A 634 -0.87 -11.45 24.90
N TRP A 635 0.40 -11.06 24.88
CA TRP A 635 1.43 -11.69 24.07
C TRP A 635 2.49 -12.40 24.91
N TRP A 636 3.11 -13.41 24.34
CA TRP A 636 4.39 -13.94 24.79
C TRP A 636 5.50 -12.99 24.34
N VAL A 637 6.04 -12.19 25.26
CA VAL A 637 7.02 -11.15 24.94
C VAL A 637 8.42 -11.60 25.33
N PRO A 638 9.39 -11.66 24.39
CA PRO A 638 10.78 -11.90 24.69
C PRO A 638 11.37 -10.64 25.33
N VAL A 639 11.81 -10.73 26.58
CA VAL A 639 12.35 -9.61 27.34
C VAL A 639 13.87 -9.60 27.26
N THR A 640 14.40 -8.54 26.64
CA THR A 640 15.85 -8.24 26.60
C THR A 640 16.10 -6.85 27.16
N TYR A 641 17.23 -6.64 27.83
CA TYR A 641 17.59 -5.34 28.41
C TYR A 641 19.09 -5.20 28.60
N THR A 642 19.55 -3.95 28.73
CA THR A 642 20.89 -3.57 29.16
C THR A 642 20.85 -2.31 30.02
N THR A 643 21.95 -2.05 30.77
CA THR A 643 22.11 -0.88 31.66
C THR A 643 23.31 -0.04 31.25
N GLU A 644 23.43 1.16 31.84
CA GLU A 644 24.58 2.05 31.60
C GLU A 644 25.94 1.39 31.94
N SER A 645 25.96 0.50 32.90
CA SER A 645 27.18 -0.21 33.30
C SER A 645 27.47 -1.46 32.48
N GLN A 646 26.45 -2.10 31.90
CA GLN A 646 26.61 -3.32 31.12
C GLN A 646 26.94 -3.06 29.64
N LEU A 647 26.21 -2.14 28.99
CA LEU A 647 26.36 -1.76 27.59
C LEU A 647 26.31 -2.94 26.60
N ASP A 648 25.64 -4.04 26.96
CA ASP A 648 25.54 -5.22 26.11
C ASP A 648 24.33 -5.08 25.20
N PHE A 649 24.59 -4.59 24.01
CA PHE A 649 23.60 -4.50 22.93
C PHE A 649 23.61 -5.69 21.96
N ASN A 650 24.38 -6.74 22.23
CA ASN A 650 24.45 -7.96 21.43
C ASN A 650 23.58 -9.10 22.01
N ALA A 651 23.19 -9.00 23.29
CA ALA A 651 22.37 -10.00 23.97
C ALA A 651 20.90 -9.89 23.51
N THR A 652 20.60 -10.41 22.31
CA THR A 652 19.26 -10.36 21.72
C THR A 652 18.38 -11.55 22.08
N GLN A 653 18.94 -12.59 22.72
CA GLN A 653 18.15 -13.68 23.27
C GLN A 653 17.41 -13.24 24.54
N PRO A 654 16.16 -13.70 24.75
CA PRO A 654 15.39 -13.29 25.91
C PRO A 654 16.03 -13.76 27.23
N SER A 655 16.31 -12.82 28.10
CA SER A 655 16.71 -13.12 29.50
C SER A 655 15.53 -13.60 30.34
N GLN A 656 14.31 -13.23 29.93
CA GLN A 656 13.04 -13.55 30.59
C GLN A 656 11.89 -13.50 29.57
N TRP A 657 10.78 -14.20 29.85
CA TRP A 657 9.55 -14.18 29.08
C TRP A 657 8.39 -13.60 29.88
N MET A 658 7.61 -12.71 29.28
CA MET A 658 6.23 -12.47 29.71
C MET A 658 5.33 -13.46 29.00
N LYS A 659 4.79 -14.45 29.71
CA LYS A 659 4.07 -15.60 29.12
C LYS A 659 2.57 -15.31 28.94
N ALA A 660 2.23 -14.30 28.13
CA ALA A 660 0.86 -13.78 28.01
C ALA A 660 0.27 -13.38 29.38
N GLU A 661 1.11 -12.83 30.24
CA GLU A 661 0.74 -12.32 31.58
C GLU A 661 0.68 -10.78 31.50
N LYS A 662 -0.32 -10.19 32.16
CA LYS A 662 -0.48 -8.73 32.15
C LYS A 662 0.70 -8.00 32.80
N SER A 663 1.34 -8.62 33.78
CA SER A 663 2.46 -8.03 34.52
C SER A 663 3.41 -9.10 35.06
N ILE A 664 4.71 -8.79 34.99
CA ILE A 664 5.74 -9.56 35.67
C ILE A 664 6.63 -8.62 36.46
N THR A 665 7.29 -9.14 37.52
CA THR A 665 8.28 -8.39 38.31
C THR A 665 9.62 -9.08 38.25
N LEU A 666 10.62 -8.34 37.79
CA LEU A 666 12.04 -8.74 37.85
C LEU A 666 12.62 -8.30 39.18
N SER A 667 13.13 -9.24 39.94
CA SER A 667 13.71 -8.99 41.27
C SER A 667 15.19 -9.36 41.32
N ASN A 668 15.90 -8.92 42.37
CA ASN A 668 17.33 -9.17 42.53
C ASN A 668 18.21 -8.61 41.40
N LEU A 669 17.79 -7.52 40.77
CA LEU A 669 18.56 -6.79 39.79
C LEU A 669 19.52 -5.85 40.54
N ASN A 670 20.83 -6.07 40.38
CA ASN A 670 21.87 -5.24 41.01
C ASN A 670 22.08 -3.93 40.25
N TRP A 671 20.98 -3.23 39.89
CA TRP A 671 21.03 -2.01 39.09
C TRP A 671 21.21 -0.77 39.99
N VAL A 672 22.08 0.11 39.53
CA VAL A 672 22.31 1.36 40.25
C VAL A 672 21.15 2.33 40.01
N PRO A 673 20.57 2.98 41.05
CA PRO A 673 19.44 3.91 40.90
C PRO A 673 19.68 5.14 39.99
N SER A 674 20.92 5.46 39.72
CA SER A 674 21.32 6.59 38.87
C SER A 674 21.62 6.19 37.42
N GLU A 675 21.59 4.91 37.08
CA GLU A 675 21.82 4.39 35.76
C GLU A 675 20.52 4.33 34.96
N TRP A 676 20.61 4.58 33.65
CA TRP A 676 19.52 4.29 32.72
C TRP A 676 19.45 2.80 32.42
N VAL A 677 18.26 2.35 32.02
CA VAL A 677 17.99 0.98 31.55
C VAL A 677 17.26 1.06 30.21
N ILE A 678 17.65 0.26 29.24
CA ILE A 678 17.01 0.15 27.93
C ILE A 678 16.56 -1.29 27.72
N PHE A 679 15.32 -1.47 27.32
CA PHE A 679 14.69 -2.73 26.96
C PHE A 679 14.53 -2.87 25.44
N ASN A 680 14.30 -4.10 24.98
CA ASN A 680 14.17 -4.47 23.59
C ASN A 680 15.46 -4.19 22.80
N ILE A 681 16.51 -4.94 23.16
CA ILE A 681 17.85 -4.78 22.59
C ILE A 681 17.82 -5.04 21.08
N GLN A 682 18.45 -4.14 20.30
CA GLN A 682 18.43 -4.11 18.83
C GLN A 682 17.01 -4.11 18.25
N GLU A 683 16.01 -3.76 19.09
CA GLU A 683 14.59 -3.74 18.71
C GLU A 683 14.17 -5.03 17.98
N THR A 684 14.60 -6.18 18.53
CA THR A 684 14.33 -7.50 17.97
C THR A 684 12.92 -7.96 18.23
N GLY A 685 12.29 -7.51 19.32
CA GLY A 685 10.90 -7.81 19.65
C GLY A 685 9.92 -6.85 18.98
N TYR A 686 8.78 -7.36 18.53
CA TYR A 686 7.73 -6.58 17.88
C TYR A 686 6.84 -5.87 18.93
N TYR A 687 7.42 -4.95 19.69
CA TYR A 687 6.73 -4.19 20.75
C TYR A 687 7.41 -2.86 21.05
N ARG A 688 6.62 -1.89 21.55
CA ARG A 688 7.12 -0.60 22.04
C ARG A 688 7.48 -0.67 23.52
N VAL A 689 8.39 0.18 23.94
CA VAL A 689 8.78 0.30 25.34
C VAL A 689 8.52 1.71 25.87
N ASN A 690 7.79 1.78 26.98
CA ASN A 690 7.62 3.02 27.76
C ASN A 690 8.33 2.89 29.11
N TYR A 691 8.86 3.97 29.61
CA TYR A 691 9.57 4.00 30.90
C TYR A 691 8.91 4.95 31.88
N ASP A 692 9.18 4.76 33.16
CA ASP A 692 8.89 5.76 34.17
C ASP A 692 9.64 7.08 33.86
N ARG A 693 9.13 8.18 34.41
CA ARG A 693 9.65 9.53 34.11
C ARG A 693 11.14 9.69 34.46
N LYS A 694 11.61 9.04 35.54
CA LYS A 694 13.01 9.15 35.96
C LYS A 694 13.94 8.43 35.00
N ASN A 695 13.55 7.25 34.51
CA ASN A 695 14.35 6.53 33.50
C ASN A 695 14.40 7.31 32.16
N TRP A 696 13.29 7.89 31.72
CA TRP A 696 13.30 8.78 30.54
C TRP A 696 14.27 9.95 30.73
N GLN A 697 14.29 10.58 31.92
CA GLN A 697 15.23 11.67 32.20
C GLN A 697 16.70 11.21 32.18
N LEU A 698 17.00 9.99 32.68
CA LEU A 698 18.34 9.40 32.65
C LEU A 698 18.76 9.10 31.20
N ILE A 699 17.87 8.56 30.38
CA ILE A 699 18.10 8.32 28.95
C ILE A 699 18.35 9.65 28.20
N ILE A 700 17.52 10.67 28.40
CA ILE A 700 17.69 12.00 27.79
C ILE A 700 19.04 12.61 28.20
N LYS A 701 19.40 12.48 29.49
CA LYS A 701 20.70 12.96 29.98
C LYS A 701 21.86 12.24 29.28
N GLN A 702 21.78 10.92 29.08
CA GLN A 702 22.79 10.15 28.34
C GLN A 702 22.89 10.53 26.87
N LEU A 703 21.75 10.68 26.18
CA LEU A 703 21.70 11.08 24.78
C LEU A 703 22.34 12.46 24.55
N ASN A 704 22.29 13.35 25.52
CA ASN A 704 22.91 14.69 25.43
C ASN A 704 24.36 14.76 25.94
N LYS A 705 25.02 13.64 26.33
CA LYS A 705 26.45 13.57 26.60
C LYS A 705 27.26 13.32 25.32
N GLU A 706 28.56 13.64 25.37
CA GLU A 706 29.50 13.25 24.28
C GLU A 706 29.52 11.74 24.04
N SER A 707 29.27 10.95 25.09
CA SER A 707 29.22 9.49 25.07
C SER A 707 27.86 8.91 24.65
N PHE A 708 26.99 9.67 23.99
CA PHE A 708 25.66 9.18 23.56
C PHE A 708 25.74 7.93 22.65
N ARG A 709 26.85 7.76 21.94
CA ARG A 709 27.12 6.60 21.10
C ARG A 709 27.34 5.29 21.89
N ASN A 710 27.42 5.34 23.22
CA ASN A 710 27.38 4.13 24.06
C ASN A 710 26.02 3.41 23.93
N ILE A 711 24.95 4.12 23.57
CA ILE A 711 23.69 3.49 23.17
C ILE A 711 23.78 3.12 21.68
N SER A 712 23.46 1.86 21.35
CA SER A 712 23.55 1.36 19.97
C SER A 712 22.70 2.20 19.00
N THR A 713 23.09 2.24 17.74
CA THR A 713 22.42 3.05 16.70
C THR A 713 20.95 2.68 16.54
N ILE A 714 20.63 1.37 16.55
CA ILE A 714 19.26 0.89 16.46
C ILE A 714 18.45 1.31 17.69
N ASN A 715 19.00 1.16 18.89
CA ASN A 715 18.26 1.54 20.10
C ASN A 715 18.12 3.08 20.24
N ARG A 716 19.01 3.88 19.67
CA ARG A 716 18.79 5.34 19.55
C ARG A 716 17.60 5.64 18.62
N ALA A 717 17.49 4.91 17.50
CA ALA A 717 16.33 5.01 16.59
C ALA A 717 15.03 4.59 17.29
N GLN A 718 15.05 3.45 18.01
CA GLN A 718 13.93 2.96 18.83
C GLN A 718 13.45 4.02 19.83
N LEU A 719 14.36 4.60 20.63
CA LEU A 719 14.02 5.59 21.65
C LEU A 719 13.31 6.82 21.07
N ILE A 720 13.70 7.27 19.87
CA ILE A 720 13.05 8.37 19.16
C ILE A 720 11.66 7.95 18.71
N ASP A 721 11.55 6.80 18.04
CA ASP A 721 10.29 6.32 17.49
C ASP A 721 9.29 5.99 18.60
N ASP A 722 9.73 5.29 19.66
CA ASP A 722 8.90 5.02 20.82
C ASP A 722 8.44 6.31 21.52
N ALA A 723 9.34 7.24 21.83
CA ALA A 723 8.97 8.46 22.56
C ALA A 723 7.93 9.29 21.78
N LEU A 724 8.13 9.52 20.48
CA LEU A 724 7.23 10.34 19.68
C LEU A 724 5.88 9.65 19.44
N ASN A 725 5.85 8.33 19.22
CA ASN A 725 4.61 7.61 19.00
C ASN A 725 3.84 7.31 20.31
N LEU A 726 4.54 7.10 21.45
CA LEU A 726 3.91 7.07 22.77
C LEU A 726 3.24 8.41 23.10
N ALA A 727 3.90 9.52 22.79
CA ALA A 727 3.32 10.84 22.96
C ALA A 727 2.13 11.06 22.00
N ARG A 728 2.22 10.60 20.76
CA ARG A 728 1.12 10.61 19.81
C ARG A 728 -0.09 9.85 20.32
N ALA A 729 0.13 8.71 20.97
CA ALA A 729 -0.92 7.90 21.58
C ALA A 729 -1.38 8.42 22.97
N GLY A 730 -0.82 9.56 23.47
CA GLY A 730 -1.16 10.12 24.77
C GLY A 730 -0.66 9.30 25.97
N ARG A 731 0.36 8.45 25.76
CA ARG A 731 0.97 7.60 26.81
C ARG A 731 2.27 8.18 27.37
N LEU A 732 2.77 9.25 26.75
CA LEU A 732 3.93 10.02 27.18
C LEU A 732 3.67 11.51 26.99
N ASP A 733 4.19 12.37 27.85
CA ASP A 733 4.13 13.82 27.67
C ASP A 733 4.96 14.24 26.45
N TYR A 734 4.40 15.05 25.57
CA TYR A 734 5.11 15.57 24.39
C TYR A 734 6.37 16.37 24.76
N ALA A 735 6.41 16.98 25.94
CA ALA A 735 7.62 17.66 26.39
C ALA A 735 8.79 16.69 26.54
N ILE A 736 8.56 15.49 27.12
CA ILE A 736 9.58 14.44 27.24
C ILE A 736 9.98 13.91 25.86
N ALA A 737 9.00 13.64 24.99
CA ALA A 737 9.26 13.11 23.67
C ALA A 737 10.08 14.09 22.81
N LEU A 738 9.78 15.38 22.88
CA LEU A 738 10.54 16.42 22.18
C LEU A 738 11.94 16.61 22.82
N ASP A 739 12.08 16.48 24.15
CA ASP A 739 13.38 16.52 24.81
C ASP A 739 14.28 15.34 24.36
N VAL A 740 13.72 14.17 24.06
CA VAL A 740 14.46 13.03 23.46
C VAL A 740 15.06 13.42 22.12
N THR A 741 14.38 14.24 21.31
CA THR A 741 14.89 14.64 19.97
C THR A 741 16.00 15.69 20.04
N SER A 742 16.23 16.34 21.17
CA SER A 742 17.20 17.46 21.30
C SER A 742 18.65 17.06 20.96
N TYR A 743 19.06 15.82 21.25
CA TYR A 743 20.41 15.32 20.97
C TYR A 743 20.68 15.15 19.46
N LEU A 744 19.65 15.13 18.61
CA LEU A 744 19.80 15.03 17.16
C LEU A 744 20.68 16.16 16.58
N ALA A 745 20.82 17.27 17.31
CA ALA A 745 21.78 18.31 16.94
C ALA A 745 23.25 17.80 16.87
N HIS A 746 23.55 16.65 17.49
CA HIS A 746 24.88 16.01 17.48
C HIS A 746 24.90 14.66 16.75
N GLU A 747 23.74 14.13 16.38
CA GLU A 747 23.60 12.85 15.69
C GLU A 747 24.01 12.96 14.22
N THR A 748 24.63 11.91 13.71
CA THR A 748 25.12 11.85 12.34
C THR A 748 24.75 10.56 11.60
N GLU A 749 24.26 9.57 12.35
CA GLU A 749 23.93 8.24 11.82
C GLU A 749 22.55 8.22 11.18
N TYR A 750 22.39 7.40 10.14
CA TYR A 750 21.17 7.33 9.33
C TYR A 750 19.95 6.88 10.13
N LEU A 751 20.05 5.76 10.90
CA LEU A 751 18.88 5.15 11.52
C LEU A 751 18.14 6.06 12.50
N PRO A 752 18.82 6.75 13.47
CA PRO A 752 18.15 7.70 14.34
C PRO A 752 17.50 8.86 13.58
N TRP A 753 18.15 9.39 12.55
CA TRP A 753 17.59 10.43 11.72
C TRP A 753 16.37 9.95 10.94
N LYS A 754 16.44 8.73 10.37
CA LYS A 754 15.30 8.14 9.65
C LYS A 754 14.09 7.95 10.55
N ALA A 755 14.28 7.41 11.74
CA ALA A 755 13.23 7.28 12.76
C ALA A 755 12.63 8.67 13.11
N ALA A 756 13.51 9.68 13.35
CA ALA A 756 13.08 11.04 13.62
C ALA A 756 12.24 11.63 12.48
N PHE A 757 12.70 11.51 11.24
CA PHE A 757 11.99 12.04 10.07
C PHE A 757 10.62 11.37 9.88
N THR A 758 10.55 10.06 10.07
CA THR A 758 9.28 9.31 9.97
C THR A 758 8.27 9.80 11.01
N ALA A 759 8.67 9.94 12.26
CA ALA A 759 7.79 10.40 13.33
C ALA A 759 7.48 11.92 13.22
N MET A 760 8.47 12.74 12.85
CA MET A 760 8.28 14.19 12.66
C MET A 760 7.43 14.52 11.44
N HIS A 761 7.36 13.67 10.43
CA HIS A 761 6.44 13.85 9.29
C HIS A 761 4.97 13.92 9.74
N TYR A 762 4.62 13.15 10.76
CA TYR A 762 3.29 13.26 11.38
C TYR A 762 3.08 14.64 12.03
N LEU A 763 4.07 15.13 12.80
CA LEU A 763 4.02 16.47 13.40
C LEU A 763 3.91 17.56 12.34
N ASP A 764 4.69 17.48 11.27
CA ASP A 764 4.63 18.40 10.13
C ASP A 764 3.21 18.47 9.55
N SER A 765 2.62 17.31 9.26
CA SER A 765 1.26 17.21 8.70
C SER A 765 0.19 17.81 9.63
N MET A 766 0.33 17.63 10.95
CA MET A 766 -0.63 18.13 11.93
C MET A 766 -0.46 19.62 12.24
N LEU A 767 0.78 20.10 12.28
CA LEU A 767 1.09 21.48 12.68
C LEU A 767 0.99 22.50 11.54
N ILE A 768 1.02 22.05 10.27
CA ILE A 768 1.10 22.96 9.11
C ILE A 768 -0.04 23.98 9.02
N LYS A 769 -1.22 23.66 9.56
CA LYS A 769 -2.38 24.56 9.65
C LYS A 769 -2.41 25.38 10.95
N MET A 770 -1.33 25.38 11.76
CA MET A 770 -1.27 26.00 13.09
C MET A 770 -0.31 27.18 13.15
N PRO A 771 -0.57 28.17 14.03
CA PRO A 771 0.32 29.33 14.22
C PRO A 771 1.73 29.00 14.73
N SER A 772 1.93 27.80 15.31
CA SER A 772 3.23 27.33 15.82
C SER A 772 4.11 26.67 14.76
N TYR A 773 3.61 26.51 13.54
CA TYR A 773 4.33 25.80 12.48
C TYR A 773 5.69 26.42 12.14
N ASP A 774 5.79 27.74 12.11
CA ASP A 774 7.07 28.41 11.85
C ASP A 774 8.12 28.07 12.91
N LYS A 775 7.71 27.97 14.17
CA LYS A 775 8.61 27.55 15.25
C LYS A 775 9.05 26.11 15.14
N PHE A 776 8.17 25.21 14.69
CA PHE A 776 8.52 23.84 14.41
C PHE A 776 9.57 23.76 13.30
N ARG A 777 9.39 24.51 12.22
CA ARG A 777 10.39 24.58 11.14
C ARG A 777 11.76 25.08 11.65
N VAL A 778 11.77 26.14 12.44
CA VAL A 778 12.99 26.69 13.05
C VAL A 778 13.67 25.64 13.94
N TYR A 779 12.90 24.90 14.73
CA TYR A 779 13.43 23.83 15.59
C TYR A 779 14.09 22.73 14.77
N VAL A 780 13.40 22.21 13.76
CA VAL A 780 13.95 21.15 12.91
C VAL A 780 15.20 21.63 12.16
N LEU A 781 15.20 22.83 11.60
CA LEU A 781 16.37 23.40 10.95
C LEU A 781 17.57 23.55 11.90
N LYS A 782 17.32 23.89 13.18
CA LYS A 782 18.36 23.92 14.20
C LYS A 782 18.96 22.54 14.47
N LEU A 783 18.12 21.50 14.53
CA LEU A 783 18.61 20.13 14.68
C LEU A 783 19.45 19.67 13.48
N LEU A 784 19.05 20.07 12.27
CA LEU A 784 19.70 19.68 11.02
C LEU A 784 21.07 20.37 10.80
N ASP A 785 21.37 21.49 11.45
CA ASP A 785 22.51 22.35 11.12
C ASP A 785 23.85 21.60 11.02
N ASN A 786 24.14 20.74 12.01
CA ASN A 786 25.39 20.00 12.04
C ASN A 786 25.45 18.93 10.94
N VAL A 787 24.45 18.07 10.85
CA VAL A 787 24.42 16.98 9.86
C VAL A 787 24.32 17.53 8.43
N TYR A 788 23.62 18.67 8.22
CA TYR A 788 23.57 19.36 6.94
C TYR A 788 24.94 19.81 6.46
N LYS A 789 25.74 20.41 7.36
CA LYS A 789 27.13 20.83 7.06
C LYS A 789 28.02 19.64 6.74
N GLN A 790 27.80 18.52 7.41
CA GLN A 790 28.58 17.30 7.20
C GLN A 790 28.29 16.65 5.82
N VAL A 791 27.01 16.48 5.48
CA VAL A 791 26.64 15.77 4.25
C VAL A 791 26.67 16.64 3.00
N GLY A 792 26.20 17.90 3.08
CA GLY A 792 26.19 18.90 2.01
C GLY A 792 25.65 18.39 0.67
N PHE A 793 25.81 19.21 -0.37
CA PHE A 793 25.40 18.89 -1.76
C PHE A 793 26.47 18.14 -2.58
N LYS A 794 27.53 17.69 -1.96
CA LYS A 794 28.60 16.98 -2.67
C LYS A 794 28.43 15.48 -2.50
N ASP A 795 27.91 14.83 -3.51
CA ASP A 795 27.80 13.37 -3.61
C ASP A 795 29.13 12.78 -4.09
N SER A 796 29.53 11.65 -3.53
CA SER A 796 30.76 10.95 -3.89
C SER A 796 30.46 9.45 -4.11
N PRO A 797 30.99 8.85 -5.19
CA PRO A 797 30.86 7.41 -5.43
C PRO A 797 31.48 6.53 -4.32
N ARG A 798 32.29 7.15 -3.42
CA ARG A 798 32.92 6.44 -2.30
C ARG A 798 32.14 6.57 -0.99
N ASP A 799 31.06 7.34 -0.98
CA ASP A 799 30.27 7.48 0.23
C ASP A 799 29.57 6.16 0.57
N PRO A 800 29.58 5.74 1.85
CA PRO A 800 28.79 4.60 2.29
C PRO A 800 27.32 4.81 1.98
N GLN A 801 26.58 3.73 1.68
CA GLN A 801 25.16 3.76 1.33
C GLN A 801 24.32 4.58 2.33
N LEU A 802 24.52 4.36 3.64
CA LEU A 802 23.78 5.08 4.66
C LEU A 802 24.12 6.59 4.71
N THR A 803 25.35 6.98 4.35
CA THR A 803 25.73 8.40 4.21
C THR A 803 25.00 9.05 3.03
N VAL A 804 24.85 8.32 1.92
CA VAL A 804 24.06 8.79 0.76
C VAL A 804 22.61 9.00 1.17
N PHE A 805 22.01 8.06 1.89
CA PHE A 805 20.62 8.16 2.36
C PHE A 805 20.45 9.28 3.37
N THR A 806 21.37 9.44 4.32
CA THR A 806 21.36 10.59 5.25
C THR A 806 21.37 11.91 4.48
N ARG A 807 22.21 12.04 3.46
CA ARG A 807 22.28 13.25 2.62
C ARG A 807 20.95 13.53 1.95
N ILE A 808 20.34 12.54 1.31
CA ILE A 808 19.06 12.70 0.62
C ILE A 808 17.98 13.18 1.58
N ASP A 809 17.83 12.51 2.73
CA ASP A 809 16.78 12.82 3.70
C ASP A 809 17.01 14.19 4.35
N VAL A 810 18.24 14.51 4.79
CA VAL A 810 18.61 15.81 5.39
C VAL A 810 18.39 16.96 4.42
N LEU A 811 18.84 16.84 3.17
CA LEU A 811 18.63 17.89 2.16
C LEU A 811 17.16 18.02 1.79
N THR A 812 16.40 16.93 1.74
CA THR A 812 14.95 16.97 1.51
C THR A 812 14.26 17.80 2.57
N TRP A 813 14.52 17.55 3.87
CA TRP A 813 13.93 18.30 4.96
C TRP A 813 14.41 19.75 5.01
N ALA A 814 15.70 19.99 4.83
CA ALA A 814 16.26 21.34 4.83
C ALA A 814 15.65 22.20 3.71
N CYS A 815 15.63 21.71 2.47
CA CYS A 815 15.02 22.42 1.34
C CYS A 815 13.51 22.62 1.51
N ASN A 816 12.78 21.60 1.99
CA ASN A 816 11.34 21.69 2.23
C ASN A 816 11.00 22.76 3.28
N PHE A 817 11.84 22.90 4.31
CA PHE A 817 11.66 23.90 5.36
C PHE A 817 12.25 25.25 5.02
N GLY A 818 12.82 25.41 3.82
CA GLY A 818 13.27 26.70 3.29
C GLY A 818 14.64 27.13 3.81
N HIS A 819 15.53 26.17 4.10
CA HIS A 819 16.93 26.47 4.37
C HIS A 819 17.55 27.17 3.15
N GLU A 820 17.99 28.41 3.31
CA GLU A 820 18.30 29.29 2.20
C GLU A 820 19.39 28.72 1.27
N ASP A 821 20.51 28.26 1.82
CA ASP A 821 21.58 27.62 1.06
C ASP A 821 21.09 26.36 0.30
N CYS A 822 20.24 25.55 0.93
CA CYS A 822 19.65 24.37 0.31
C CYS A 822 18.83 24.73 -0.93
N VAL A 823 17.90 25.66 -0.79
CA VAL A 823 17.03 26.10 -1.86
C VAL A 823 17.83 26.72 -3.01
N GLN A 824 18.78 27.61 -2.70
CA GLN A 824 19.60 28.27 -3.71
C GLN A 824 20.46 27.25 -4.49
N ASN A 825 21.07 26.27 -3.80
CA ASN A 825 21.87 25.22 -4.44
C ASN A 825 21.02 24.35 -5.36
N ALA A 826 19.87 23.91 -4.90
CA ALA A 826 18.96 23.05 -5.69
C ALA A 826 18.45 23.79 -6.94
N VAL A 827 17.95 25.02 -6.78
CA VAL A 827 17.44 25.81 -7.90
C VAL A 827 18.54 26.10 -8.92
N ARG A 828 19.77 26.44 -8.45
CA ARG A 828 20.92 26.67 -9.34
C ARG A 828 21.28 25.40 -10.13
N GLN A 829 21.31 24.22 -9.51
CA GLN A 829 21.62 22.97 -10.20
C GLN A 829 20.55 22.63 -11.25
N PHE A 830 19.28 22.84 -10.95
CA PHE A 830 18.20 22.63 -11.91
C PHE A 830 18.27 23.61 -13.09
N TYR A 831 18.55 24.87 -12.81
CA TYR A 831 18.74 25.88 -13.85
C TYR A 831 19.92 25.52 -14.79
N ASN A 832 21.04 25.05 -14.22
CA ASN A 832 22.17 24.58 -15.00
C ASN A 832 21.76 23.41 -15.90
N TRP A 833 21.02 22.42 -15.37
CA TRP A 833 20.51 21.32 -16.16
C TRP A 833 19.61 21.76 -17.30
N ARG A 834 18.67 22.66 -17.03
CA ARG A 834 17.75 23.19 -18.05
C ARG A 834 18.48 23.87 -19.20
N ASN A 835 19.61 24.51 -18.94
CA ASN A 835 20.39 25.21 -19.93
C ASN A 835 21.47 24.33 -20.60
N THR A 836 21.59 23.08 -20.19
CA THR A 836 22.57 22.15 -20.78
C THR A 836 22.12 21.72 -22.17
N PRO A 837 23.00 21.68 -23.17
CA PRO A 837 22.65 21.09 -24.47
C PRO A 837 22.31 19.61 -24.34
N SER A 838 21.19 19.19 -24.93
CA SER A 838 20.66 17.81 -24.85
C SER A 838 20.51 17.32 -23.40
N PRO A 839 19.60 17.95 -22.62
CA PRO A 839 19.49 17.71 -21.17
C PRO A 839 19.13 16.26 -20.80
N ASP A 840 18.56 15.50 -21.73
CA ASP A 840 18.27 14.06 -21.53
C ASP A 840 19.52 13.20 -21.49
N LYS A 841 20.56 13.58 -22.23
CA LYS A 841 21.83 12.85 -22.30
C LYS A 841 22.86 13.38 -21.31
N ASN A 842 22.76 14.66 -20.96
CA ASN A 842 23.78 15.39 -20.21
C ASN A 842 23.17 16.05 -18.97
N ASN A 843 22.60 15.25 -18.06
CA ASN A 843 22.13 15.75 -16.78
C ASN A 843 23.31 15.93 -15.81
N PRO A 844 23.69 17.17 -15.42
CA PRO A 844 24.84 17.40 -14.54
C PRO A 844 24.54 17.14 -13.07
N ILE A 845 23.28 16.84 -12.72
CA ILE A 845 22.86 16.60 -11.34
C ILE A 845 23.21 15.17 -10.96
N SER A 846 23.92 14.99 -9.83
CA SER A 846 24.20 13.66 -9.31
C SER A 846 22.91 12.85 -9.14
N PRO A 847 22.88 11.56 -9.55
CA PRO A 847 21.68 10.73 -9.44
C PRO A 847 20.99 10.79 -8.09
N ASN A 848 21.73 10.72 -6.99
CA ASN A 848 21.18 10.72 -5.64
C ASN A 848 20.58 12.07 -5.20
N LEU A 849 20.95 13.17 -5.86
CA LEU A 849 20.45 14.51 -5.54
C LEU A 849 19.25 14.93 -6.41
N LYS A 850 18.92 14.16 -7.46
CA LYS A 850 17.88 14.53 -8.43
C LYS A 850 16.53 14.81 -7.77
N MET A 851 16.08 13.96 -6.86
CA MET A 851 14.79 14.16 -6.18
C MET A 851 14.75 15.48 -5.43
N VAL A 852 15.78 15.78 -4.64
CA VAL A 852 15.89 17.02 -3.87
C VAL A 852 15.89 18.23 -4.81
N VAL A 853 16.72 18.18 -5.86
CA VAL A 853 16.89 19.27 -6.83
C VAL A 853 15.62 19.49 -7.64
N TYR A 854 15.02 18.43 -8.19
CA TYR A 854 13.80 18.55 -9.01
C TYR A 854 12.62 19.06 -8.20
N CYS A 855 12.34 18.45 -7.05
CA CYS A 855 11.21 18.85 -6.22
C CYS A 855 11.38 20.30 -5.71
N THR A 856 12.59 20.68 -5.28
CA THR A 856 12.83 22.05 -4.80
C THR A 856 12.69 23.08 -5.92
N ALA A 857 13.27 22.82 -7.08
CA ALA A 857 13.19 23.74 -8.21
C ALA A 857 11.75 23.92 -8.72
N ILE A 858 10.98 22.84 -8.81
CA ILE A 858 9.56 22.89 -9.21
C ILE A 858 8.71 23.57 -8.14
N ARG A 859 9.02 23.41 -6.85
CA ARG A 859 8.31 24.06 -5.75
C ARG A 859 8.51 25.56 -5.73
N PHE A 860 9.69 26.05 -6.04
CA PHE A 860 10.03 27.48 -6.01
C PHE A 860 10.01 28.14 -7.40
N GLY A 861 9.85 27.33 -8.47
CA GLY A 861 9.65 27.78 -9.83
C GLY A 861 8.18 27.95 -10.21
N GLY A 862 7.92 27.98 -11.49
CA GLY A 862 6.57 28.11 -12.06
C GLY A 862 6.32 27.13 -13.20
N GLN A 863 5.50 27.53 -14.16
CA GLN A 863 5.14 26.74 -15.33
C GLN A 863 6.38 26.29 -16.14
N ILE A 864 7.37 27.14 -16.29
CA ILE A 864 8.55 26.86 -17.13
C ILE A 864 9.34 25.66 -16.59
N GLU A 865 9.58 25.60 -15.29
CA GLU A 865 10.27 24.51 -14.60
C GLU A 865 9.43 23.23 -14.67
N TRP A 866 8.12 23.36 -14.49
CA TRP A 866 7.19 22.25 -14.54
C TRP A 866 7.11 21.64 -15.95
N ASP A 867 6.91 22.45 -16.98
CA ASP A 867 6.82 22.00 -18.37
C ASP A 867 8.16 21.40 -18.85
N PHE A 868 9.29 21.93 -18.41
CA PHE A 868 10.61 21.32 -18.68
C PHE A 868 10.71 19.91 -18.07
N ALA A 869 10.34 19.74 -16.81
CA ALA A 869 10.37 18.43 -16.14
C ALA A 869 9.38 17.44 -16.80
N TRP A 870 8.20 17.92 -17.19
CA TRP A 870 7.23 17.11 -17.91
C TRP A 870 7.77 16.61 -19.27
N GLN A 871 8.43 17.48 -20.01
CA GLN A 871 9.07 17.09 -21.27
C GLN A 871 10.16 16.04 -21.04
N ARG A 872 10.98 16.18 -19.99
CA ARG A 872 12.00 15.17 -19.63
C ARG A 872 11.37 13.83 -19.26
N TYR A 873 10.24 13.85 -18.55
CA TYR A 873 9.47 12.64 -18.24
C TYR A 873 9.02 11.90 -19.51
N LEU A 874 8.55 12.62 -20.49
CA LEU A 874 8.09 12.01 -21.74
C LEU A 874 9.24 11.40 -22.55
N GLU A 875 10.41 12.05 -22.55
CA GLU A 875 11.56 11.69 -23.41
C GLU A 875 12.48 10.64 -22.80
N THR A 876 12.62 10.59 -21.46
CA THR A 876 13.55 9.62 -20.84
C THR A 876 13.13 8.17 -21.07
N ASN A 877 14.13 7.31 -21.32
CA ASN A 877 13.96 5.86 -21.48
C ASN A 877 14.22 5.09 -20.17
N VAL A 878 14.58 5.76 -19.08
CA VAL A 878 14.93 5.14 -17.81
C VAL A 878 13.74 5.21 -16.86
N GLY A 879 13.18 4.04 -16.47
CA GLY A 879 11.98 3.96 -15.64
C GLY A 879 12.14 4.63 -14.27
N SER A 880 13.31 4.50 -13.63
CA SER A 880 13.61 5.16 -12.35
C SER A 880 13.66 6.68 -12.46
N GLU A 881 14.14 7.22 -13.58
CA GLU A 881 14.12 8.67 -13.85
C GLU A 881 12.69 9.18 -14.07
N LYS A 882 11.86 8.39 -14.80
CA LYS A 882 10.42 8.70 -14.92
C LYS A 882 9.76 8.81 -13.57
N ASP A 883 10.06 7.91 -12.66
CA ASP A 883 9.48 7.88 -11.31
C ASP A 883 9.86 9.13 -10.50
N LEU A 884 11.13 9.54 -10.54
CA LEU A 884 11.60 10.77 -9.89
C LEU A 884 10.88 12.01 -10.43
N LEU A 885 10.74 12.12 -11.75
CA LEU A 885 10.08 13.25 -12.42
C LEU A 885 8.59 13.30 -12.11
N LEU A 886 7.87 12.16 -12.14
CA LEU A 886 6.47 12.09 -11.74
C LEU A 886 6.26 12.59 -10.31
N HIS A 887 7.12 12.18 -9.38
CA HIS A 887 7.03 12.67 -8.00
C HIS A 887 7.32 14.17 -7.92
N ALA A 888 8.37 14.66 -8.57
CA ALA A 888 8.78 16.05 -8.52
C ALA A 888 7.72 17.01 -9.09
N LEU A 889 6.98 16.61 -10.14
CA LEU A 889 5.90 17.39 -10.73
C LEU A 889 4.79 17.72 -9.72
N GLY A 890 4.53 16.84 -8.75
CA GLY A 890 3.59 17.10 -7.65
C GLY A 890 4.08 18.10 -6.60
N CYS A 891 5.35 18.51 -6.62
CA CYS A 891 5.91 19.47 -5.66
C CYS A 891 5.53 20.94 -5.94
N THR A 892 4.96 21.26 -7.10
CA THR A 892 4.62 22.64 -7.47
C THR A 892 3.63 23.29 -6.50
N ARG A 893 3.71 24.61 -6.35
CA ARG A 893 2.75 25.44 -5.60
C ARG A 893 1.60 25.98 -6.46
N GLU A 894 1.69 25.78 -7.77
CA GLU A 894 0.70 26.26 -8.74
C GLU A 894 -0.51 25.32 -8.75
N THR A 895 -1.61 25.72 -8.16
CA THR A 895 -2.83 24.89 -8.00
C THR A 895 -3.42 24.45 -9.32
N TRP A 896 -3.34 25.28 -10.36
CA TRP A 896 -3.85 24.93 -11.67
C TRP A 896 -3.02 23.83 -12.34
N LEU A 897 -1.69 23.80 -12.11
CA LEU A 897 -0.81 22.72 -12.56
C LEU A 897 -1.14 21.40 -11.83
N LEU A 898 -1.36 21.45 -10.52
CA LEU A 898 -1.78 20.28 -9.74
C LEU A 898 -3.13 19.74 -10.23
N SER A 899 -4.10 20.62 -10.50
CA SER A 899 -5.41 20.23 -11.02
C SER A 899 -5.31 19.60 -12.41
N ARG A 900 -4.51 20.19 -13.32
CA ARG A 900 -4.21 19.63 -14.63
C ARG A 900 -3.57 18.24 -14.51
N TYR A 901 -2.65 18.07 -13.57
CA TYR A 901 -1.92 16.83 -13.36
C TYR A 901 -2.83 15.72 -12.82
N LEU A 902 -3.78 16.05 -11.93
CA LEU A 902 -4.82 15.14 -11.47
C LEU A 902 -5.74 14.67 -12.64
N ASP A 903 -6.15 15.58 -13.52
CA ASP A 903 -6.97 15.21 -14.67
C ASP A 903 -6.20 14.31 -15.66
N TRP A 904 -4.91 14.56 -15.86
CA TRP A 904 -4.06 13.75 -16.75
C TRP A 904 -3.87 12.32 -16.21
N MET A 905 -3.86 12.13 -14.90
CA MET A 905 -3.73 10.83 -14.25
C MET A 905 -4.81 9.82 -14.70
N ILE A 906 -6.01 10.31 -15.05
CA ILE A 906 -7.15 9.49 -15.48
C ILE A 906 -7.58 9.80 -16.93
N THR A 907 -6.65 10.29 -17.74
CA THR A 907 -6.87 10.59 -19.16
C THR A 907 -6.02 9.65 -20.01
N GLU A 908 -6.66 8.90 -20.89
CA GLU A 908 -5.97 8.02 -21.83
C GLU A 908 -5.00 8.81 -22.72
N ASN A 909 -3.87 8.20 -23.02
CA ASN A 909 -2.81 8.81 -23.85
C ASN A 909 -2.25 10.14 -23.31
N SER A 910 -2.41 10.42 -22.02
CA SER A 910 -1.79 11.57 -21.37
C SER A 910 -0.25 11.46 -21.24
N GLY A 911 0.28 10.26 -21.40
CA GLY A 911 1.67 9.90 -21.12
C GLY A 911 1.87 9.25 -19.74
N ILE A 912 0.88 9.34 -18.84
CA ILE A 912 0.90 8.67 -17.53
C ILE A 912 0.31 7.28 -17.69
N ARG A 913 1.05 6.25 -17.30
CA ARG A 913 0.57 4.87 -17.32
C ARG A 913 -0.42 4.61 -16.17
N LYS A 914 -1.40 3.74 -16.35
CA LYS A 914 -2.39 3.39 -15.32
C LYS A 914 -1.73 2.99 -13.99
N GLN A 915 -0.69 2.18 -14.05
CA GLN A 915 0.07 1.74 -12.87
C GLN A 915 0.72 2.87 -12.05
N ASP A 916 1.02 4.01 -12.69
CA ASP A 916 1.73 5.14 -12.08
C ASP A 916 0.78 6.23 -11.57
N ALA A 917 -0.51 6.12 -11.86
CA ALA A 917 -1.53 7.09 -11.44
C ALA A 917 -1.58 7.26 -9.91
N GLY A 918 -1.46 6.17 -9.15
CA GLY A 918 -1.39 6.22 -7.70
C GLY A 918 -0.20 7.03 -7.17
N ARG A 919 0.94 7.01 -7.88
CA ARG A 919 2.14 7.81 -7.55
C ARG A 919 1.92 9.29 -7.79
N VAL A 920 1.25 9.65 -8.90
CA VAL A 920 0.87 11.03 -9.20
C VAL A 920 -0.01 11.59 -8.09
N LEU A 921 -1.07 10.87 -7.72
CA LEU A 921 -1.96 11.31 -6.64
C LEU A 921 -1.21 11.42 -5.31
N ASN A 922 -0.35 10.44 -4.98
CA ASN A 922 0.42 10.46 -3.74
C ASN A 922 1.39 11.66 -3.69
N SER A 923 2.04 12.01 -4.80
CA SER A 923 2.95 13.17 -4.83
C SER A 923 2.18 14.49 -4.61
N ILE A 924 1.00 14.62 -5.23
CA ILE A 924 0.12 15.79 -5.05
C ILE A 924 -0.42 15.83 -3.61
N ALA A 925 -0.88 14.70 -3.07
CA ALA A 925 -1.42 14.62 -1.71
C ALA A 925 -0.36 14.83 -0.61
N SER A 926 0.91 14.55 -0.90
CA SER A 926 2.05 14.83 -0.01
C SER A 926 2.46 16.31 -0.03
N ASN A 927 1.97 17.08 -0.98
CA ASN A 927 2.14 18.52 -1.04
C ASN A 927 1.01 19.19 -0.25
N PRO A 928 1.29 20.03 0.77
CA PRO A 928 0.26 20.68 1.57
C PRO A 928 -0.77 21.49 0.78
N ILE A 929 -0.39 22.06 -0.35
CA ILE A 929 -1.29 22.79 -1.26
C ILE A 929 -2.11 21.81 -2.09
N GLY A 930 -1.54 20.66 -2.44
CA GLY A 930 -2.17 19.62 -3.26
C GLY A 930 -3.12 18.71 -2.49
N GLN A 931 -2.91 18.52 -1.18
CA GLN A 931 -3.70 17.59 -0.38
C GLN A 931 -5.23 17.86 -0.44
N PRO A 932 -5.72 19.10 -0.26
CA PRO A 932 -7.14 19.38 -0.42
C PRO A 932 -7.65 19.13 -1.86
N LEU A 933 -6.81 19.34 -2.86
CA LEU A 933 -7.16 19.09 -4.26
C LEU A 933 -7.30 17.58 -4.52
N ALA A 934 -6.38 16.76 -3.97
CA ALA A 934 -6.44 15.31 -4.08
C ALA A 934 -7.70 14.73 -3.43
N PHE A 935 -8.07 15.20 -2.24
CA PHE A 935 -9.29 14.77 -1.55
C PHE A 935 -10.56 15.19 -2.32
N ASN A 936 -10.63 16.42 -2.79
CA ASN A 936 -11.75 16.88 -3.62
C ASN A 936 -11.83 16.12 -4.95
N PHE A 937 -10.70 15.77 -5.54
CA PHE A 937 -10.65 14.97 -6.77
C PHE A 937 -11.19 13.57 -6.54
N LEU A 938 -10.80 12.89 -5.46
CA LEU A 938 -11.34 11.57 -5.08
C LEU A 938 -12.87 11.62 -5.00
N ARG A 939 -13.44 12.57 -4.27
CA ARG A 939 -14.90 12.72 -4.08
C ARG A 939 -15.64 13.03 -5.38
N ASN A 940 -15.10 13.93 -6.19
CA ASN A 940 -15.80 14.42 -7.39
C ASN A 940 -15.63 13.53 -8.62
N LYS A 941 -14.64 12.63 -8.62
CA LYS A 941 -14.30 11.78 -9.76
C LYS A 941 -14.43 10.29 -9.47
N TRP A 942 -15.07 9.91 -8.36
CA TRP A 942 -15.15 8.52 -7.89
C TRP A 942 -15.60 7.54 -8.98
N ASP A 943 -16.71 7.78 -9.64
CA ASP A 943 -17.22 6.92 -10.72
C ASP A 943 -16.24 6.80 -11.89
N ARG A 944 -15.57 7.91 -12.23
CA ARG A 944 -14.57 7.90 -13.31
C ARG A 944 -13.31 7.12 -12.89
N LEU A 945 -12.87 7.23 -11.63
CA LEU A 945 -11.76 6.47 -11.09
C LEU A 945 -12.05 4.97 -11.12
N ARG A 946 -13.23 4.56 -10.64
CA ARG A 946 -13.67 3.16 -10.68
C ARG A 946 -13.74 2.62 -12.11
N LYS A 947 -14.31 3.38 -13.03
CA LYS A 947 -14.37 2.99 -14.44
C LYS A 947 -12.99 2.89 -15.08
N TYR A 948 -12.08 3.79 -14.74
CA TYR A 948 -10.75 3.86 -15.35
C TYR A 948 -9.80 2.76 -14.82
N PHE A 949 -9.81 2.48 -13.52
CA PHE A 949 -8.91 1.51 -12.91
C PHE A 949 -9.51 0.10 -12.78
N GLY A 950 -10.83 -0.03 -12.87
CA GLY A 950 -11.53 -1.32 -12.75
C GLY A 950 -11.29 -1.97 -11.38
N THR A 951 -11.03 -3.28 -11.39
CA THR A 951 -10.75 -4.09 -10.20
C THR A 951 -9.27 -4.20 -9.86
N SER A 952 -8.44 -3.27 -10.33
CA SER A 952 -6.99 -3.30 -10.07
C SER A 952 -6.67 -3.35 -8.58
N LEU A 953 -5.96 -4.40 -8.19
CA LEU A 953 -5.72 -4.86 -6.82
C LEU A 953 -5.22 -3.76 -5.86
N LEU A 954 -4.26 -2.96 -6.27
CA LEU A 954 -3.56 -2.03 -5.37
C LEU A 954 -3.82 -0.55 -5.68
N ILE A 955 -4.28 -0.22 -6.88
CA ILE A 955 -4.35 1.18 -7.31
C ILE A 955 -5.40 1.95 -6.51
N MET A 956 -6.60 1.42 -6.36
CA MET A 956 -7.68 2.09 -5.63
C MET A 956 -7.38 2.22 -4.14
N ASN A 957 -6.74 1.20 -3.52
CA ASN A 957 -6.28 1.27 -2.14
C ASN A 957 -5.31 2.43 -1.92
N ASN A 958 -4.34 2.58 -2.81
CA ASN A 958 -3.34 3.65 -2.75
C ASN A 958 -3.96 5.03 -3.00
N ILE A 959 -4.93 5.14 -3.92
CA ILE A 959 -5.67 6.38 -4.20
C ILE A 959 -6.42 6.84 -2.95
N VAL A 960 -7.20 5.96 -2.31
CA VAL A 960 -7.96 6.27 -1.10
C VAL A 960 -7.03 6.71 0.02
N LYS A 961 -6.01 5.90 0.35
CA LYS A 961 -5.04 6.21 1.42
C LYS A 961 -4.31 7.53 1.19
N SER A 962 -3.89 7.80 -0.04
CA SER A 962 -3.16 9.03 -0.37
C SER A 962 -4.05 10.25 -0.26
N ALA A 963 -5.25 10.23 -0.85
CA ALA A 963 -6.16 11.38 -0.86
C ALA A 963 -6.66 11.77 0.54
N THR A 964 -6.73 10.83 1.49
CA THR A 964 -7.30 11.05 2.83
C THR A 964 -6.27 11.29 3.93
N ARG A 965 -4.97 11.06 3.66
CA ARG A 965 -3.86 11.09 4.64
C ARG A 965 -3.81 12.35 5.53
N GLY A 966 -4.07 13.52 4.98
CA GLY A 966 -3.93 14.81 5.67
C GLY A 966 -5.18 15.32 6.36
N ILE A 967 -6.23 14.51 6.46
CA ILE A 967 -7.49 14.92 7.11
C ILE A 967 -7.27 15.05 8.61
N ASN A 968 -7.45 16.29 9.14
CA ASN A 968 -7.25 16.63 10.54
C ASN A 968 -8.25 17.69 11.05
N THR A 969 -9.35 17.93 10.34
CA THR A 969 -10.43 18.83 10.74
C THR A 969 -11.77 18.14 10.77
N LYS A 970 -12.65 18.55 11.66
CA LYS A 970 -14.04 18.03 11.76
C LYS A 970 -14.82 18.23 10.46
N TYR A 971 -14.54 19.29 9.73
CA TYR A 971 -15.16 19.59 8.45
C TYR A 971 -14.77 18.56 7.38
N ASP A 972 -13.47 18.33 7.21
CA ASP A 972 -12.97 17.35 6.23
C ASP A 972 -13.41 15.91 6.58
N LEU A 973 -13.47 15.57 7.89
CA LEU A 973 -13.99 14.27 8.35
C LEU A 973 -15.48 14.11 8.01
N LYS A 974 -16.28 15.15 8.20
CA LYS A 974 -17.71 15.11 7.82
C LYS A 974 -17.86 14.83 6.33
N ASP A 975 -17.08 15.52 5.49
CA ASP A 975 -17.08 15.32 4.04
C ASP A 975 -16.67 13.89 3.67
N LEU A 976 -15.68 13.31 4.40
CA LEU A 976 -15.24 11.92 4.20
C LEU A 976 -16.34 10.91 4.55
N LEU A 977 -17.04 11.13 5.66
CA LEU A 977 -18.13 10.27 6.11
C LEU A 977 -19.34 10.34 5.15
N GLU A 978 -19.69 11.53 4.66
CA GLU A 978 -20.75 11.71 3.67
C GLU A 978 -20.41 10.98 2.37
N PHE A 979 -19.21 11.15 1.86
CA PHE A 979 -18.71 10.42 0.69
C PHE A 979 -18.75 8.90 0.89
N THR A 980 -18.31 8.42 2.06
CA THR A 980 -18.32 6.99 2.36
C THR A 980 -19.73 6.41 2.39
N ASN A 981 -20.68 7.14 2.98
CA ASN A 981 -22.09 6.72 3.03
C ASN A 981 -22.75 6.69 1.65
N GLU A 982 -22.44 7.65 0.79
CA GLU A 982 -22.97 7.71 -0.58
C GLU A 982 -22.50 6.54 -1.44
N HIS A 983 -21.32 5.99 -1.17
CA HIS A 983 -20.68 4.95 -1.96
C HIS A 983 -20.48 3.63 -1.22
N ILE A 984 -21.24 3.41 -0.14
CA ILE A 984 -21.13 2.17 0.63
C ILE A 984 -21.38 0.94 -0.25
N GLY A 985 -20.52 -0.06 -0.14
CA GLY A 985 -20.56 -1.27 -0.99
C GLY A 985 -19.90 -1.12 -2.36
N GLU A 986 -19.36 0.05 -2.70
CA GLU A 986 -18.68 0.29 -3.98
C GLU A 986 -17.16 0.28 -3.89
N PHE A 987 -16.59 0.15 -2.70
CA PHE A 987 -15.13 0.25 -2.48
C PHE A 987 -14.35 -1.02 -2.90
N GLY A 988 -15.02 -2.19 -3.00
CA GLY A 988 -14.36 -3.44 -3.33
C GLY A 988 -13.15 -3.70 -2.43
N SER A 989 -11.98 -4.00 -2.99
CA SER A 989 -10.72 -4.20 -2.25
C SER A 989 -10.22 -2.97 -1.47
N ALA A 990 -10.78 -1.77 -1.69
CA ALA A 990 -10.43 -0.55 -0.96
C ALA A 990 -11.26 -0.32 0.32
N THR A 991 -12.17 -1.23 0.67
CA THR A 991 -13.07 -1.10 1.82
C THR A 991 -12.29 -0.91 3.12
N ARG A 992 -11.31 -1.77 3.41
CA ARG A 992 -10.45 -1.66 4.60
C ARG A 992 -9.62 -0.37 4.60
N SER A 993 -9.15 0.05 3.44
CA SER A 993 -8.40 1.31 3.30
C SER A 993 -9.24 2.53 3.64
N MET A 994 -10.53 2.52 3.32
CA MET A 994 -11.47 3.57 3.71
C MET A 994 -11.75 3.58 5.22
N GLN A 995 -11.92 2.41 5.84
CA GLN A 995 -12.06 2.29 7.30
C GLN A 995 -10.85 2.86 8.02
N GLN A 996 -9.65 2.48 7.59
CA GLN A 996 -8.38 3.00 8.13
C GLN A 996 -8.27 4.52 7.96
N SER A 997 -8.73 5.07 6.84
CA SER A 997 -8.72 6.50 6.57
C SER A 997 -9.62 7.28 7.52
N ILE A 998 -10.82 6.78 7.81
CA ILE A 998 -11.77 7.40 8.75
C ILE A 998 -11.18 7.37 10.17
N GLU A 999 -10.70 6.20 10.61
CA GLU A 999 -10.09 6.04 11.94
C GLU A 999 -8.89 6.98 12.13
N GLN A 1000 -8.02 7.06 11.10
CA GLN A 1000 -6.86 7.94 11.12
C GLN A 1000 -7.27 9.42 11.19
N ALA A 1001 -8.28 9.84 10.43
CA ALA A 1001 -8.80 11.21 10.46
C ALA A 1001 -9.36 11.57 11.85
N GLU A 1002 -10.11 10.67 12.47
CA GLU A 1002 -10.60 10.85 13.83
C GLU A 1002 -9.47 10.94 14.86
N ALA A 1003 -8.45 10.08 14.74
CA ALA A 1003 -7.28 10.11 15.61
C ALA A 1003 -6.51 11.44 15.45
N ASN A 1004 -6.34 11.93 14.23
CA ASN A 1004 -5.67 13.20 13.93
C ASN A 1004 -6.38 14.39 14.56
N ILE A 1005 -7.73 14.45 14.47
CA ILE A 1005 -8.53 15.54 15.07
C ILE A 1005 -8.36 15.56 16.59
N ARG A 1006 -8.50 14.40 17.24
CA ARG A 1006 -8.31 14.29 18.70
C ARG A 1006 -6.90 14.69 19.13
N TRP A 1007 -5.90 14.25 18.38
CA TRP A 1007 -4.52 14.59 18.63
C TRP A 1007 -4.28 16.10 18.58
N VAL A 1008 -4.80 16.76 17.56
CA VAL A 1008 -4.72 18.24 17.39
C VAL A 1008 -5.33 18.94 18.59
N GLU A 1009 -6.51 18.53 19.03
CA GLU A 1009 -7.22 19.13 20.16
C GLU A 1009 -6.43 18.96 21.47
N ALA A 1010 -5.84 17.78 21.69
CA ALA A 1010 -5.14 17.46 22.93
C ALA A 1010 -3.74 18.08 23.04
N ASN A 1011 -2.97 18.16 21.95
CA ASN A 1011 -1.52 18.36 22.05
C ASN A 1011 -1.04 19.73 21.58
N ARG A 1012 -1.87 20.51 20.85
CA ARG A 1012 -1.42 21.76 20.23
C ARG A 1012 -0.81 22.76 21.23
N VAL A 1013 -1.36 22.88 22.43
CA VAL A 1013 -0.91 23.87 23.43
C VAL A 1013 0.45 23.45 24.01
N THR A 1014 0.58 22.20 24.42
CA THR A 1014 1.83 21.63 24.96
C THR A 1014 2.99 21.78 23.99
N ILE A 1015 2.77 21.40 22.71
CA ILE A 1015 3.79 21.51 21.68
C ILE A 1015 4.13 22.97 21.40
N GLN A 1016 3.12 23.84 21.28
CA GLN A 1016 3.35 25.28 21.06
C GLN A 1016 4.19 25.90 22.17
N ASP A 1017 3.91 25.59 23.43
CA ASP A 1017 4.65 26.16 24.56
C ASP A 1017 6.05 25.57 24.68
N TRP A 1018 6.23 24.30 24.36
CA TRP A 1018 7.56 23.70 24.28
C TRP A 1018 8.40 24.35 23.17
N LEU A 1019 7.84 24.48 21.97
CA LEU A 1019 8.51 25.14 20.84
C LEU A 1019 8.87 26.61 21.15
N LYS A 1020 7.98 27.36 21.78
CA LYS A 1020 8.29 28.76 22.19
C LYS A 1020 9.53 28.83 23.08
N ARG A 1021 9.70 27.90 24.03
CA ARG A 1021 10.83 27.86 24.95
C ARG A 1021 12.15 27.45 24.28
N ASN A 1022 12.09 26.58 23.27
CA ASN A 1022 13.27 25.96 22.66
C ASN A 1022 13.69 26.59 21.32
N THR A 1023 12.89 27.54 20.78
CA THR A 1023 13.19 28.31 19.56
C THR A 1023 13.27 29.82 19.80
N ALA A 1024 13.30 30.25 21.07
CA ALA A 1024 13.47 31.64 21.46
C ALA A 1024 14.91 32.12 21.20
#